data_a33d00ec2fb03a03c3dffd1c8e9cd59f
#
_entry.id   a33d00ec2fb03a03c3dffd1c8e9cd59f
#
_cell.length_a   1.000
_cell.length_b   1.000
_cell.length_c   1.000
_cell.angle_alpha   90.00
_cell.angle_beta   90.00
_cell.angle_gamma   90.00
#
_symmetry.space_group_name_H-M   'P 1'
#
loop_
_entity.id
_entity.type
_entity.pdbx_description
1 polymer ?
#
loop_
_entity_poly.entity_id
_entity_poly.type
_entity_poly.pdbx_seq_one_letter_code
_entity_poly.pdbx_strand_id
1 'polypeptide(L)'
;MFFFFYYDIVMLLDFSMETAVDDKKEKIPEPSDFSVCVCVCVCVCVCVCLCVCVCVQFLIIFGGAVMRSGACSIRALAPVLLRRWLCGAGARPAHLCGSVRFLSTDSVSAALPARARVVICGGGIVGTSVAYHLVKLGWTEIVLLEQGRLGAGTTRFCAGIVSVAKPLSVESKMADYSNALYERLEEETGVKTGFVRTGSLCLAQNQDRFLSLKRLASRLKVLGVSCNVIKPKDVARLHPLVNIHDLVGALHLPGDCVVSPPDVNHALAVASAAHGVQIYEHTSVNHVVVKKGHVTAVETDRGSIECEYFVNCAGQWAYELGQSGEVKVSVPLHGCEHFYLLTKPLSEPVQNDSPVLIDMDGRIYARAWHGGILSGGFEKNPKPIFTEGRNQLEIQNMQEDWDHFEPMLSALLRRMPGLESCEIQQLVNCPESFTPDMRCLMGETPGIYGYFVLAGMNSSGLSFAGGAGKYLAEWITYGYPSTSVWHLDIKRFGNLQSSRTFLRHRVMEVMPLLYELKVPRWDFQTGRQLRTSPLYDRLDTQGARWMEKHGFERAKYFVPAGKDLLALDQSKTFYKPDWFDIVGAEVKCCKEAVCVIDMSSFTKFELTSAGDQALQLLQRLCANDLDVPVGHIVHTGMLNQRGGYENDCSVVRLSKNSFFIISPTDQQVHCWSWIKKHMPSDPQLHLEDVSWKYTALNLIGPRAMDVLSELSYVSMTPEHFPSLFCKEMSVGYANGIRVMSMTHTGEPGFMLYMPIEYALHVYNEVMSVGQKYGIRNAGYYALRSLRIEKFFAFWGQDLDSFTTPLECGREFRVKFDKDTDFLGRDALLRQRVEGVTRRFVMLVLEDHDTELDVWPWWGEPIYRNGELVGVTTSSAYSYTLQRHVCLGFLSPTNTDGSPAVVTADFINRGDYEVDIAGQKFPAKAKLYPFSSLFAQQKRRKDNMELSNFQSK
;
A
#
# COMPACT_ATOMS: atom_id res chain seq x y z
N MET A 1 -38.27 8.40 9.09
CA MET A 1 -37.66 9.59 8.50
C MET A 1 -37.74 10.83 9.42
N PHE A 2 -38.80 11.06 10.17
CA PHE A 2 -38.92 12.18 11.14
C PHE A 2 -38.18 11.94 12.48
N PHE A 3 -37.85 10.71 12.84
CA PHE A 3 -37.16 10.39 14.11
C PHE A 3 -35.63 10.53 14.03
N PHE A 4 -35.02 10.48 12.87
CA PHE A 4 -33.59 10.68 12.70
C PHE A 4 -33.17 12.15 12.69
N PHE A 5 -34.02 13.06 12.24
CA PHE A 5 -33.74 14.51 12.26
C PHE A 5 -33.82 15.13 13.66
N TYR A 6 -34.50 14.49 14.60
CA TYR A 6 -34.60 15.00 15.98
C TYR A 6 -33.32 14.71 16.80
N TYR A 7 -32.62 13.62 16.48
CA TYR A 7 -31.38 13.25 17.19
C TYR A 7 -30.20 14.12 16.78
N ASP A 8 -30.08 14.49 15.51
CA ASP A 8 -28.99 15.35 15.03
C ASP A 8 -29.11 16.80 15.50
N ILE A 9 -30.34 17.30 15.73
CA ILE A 9 -30.56 18.65 16.27
C ILE A 9 -30.25 18.71 17.78
N VAL A 10 -30.55 17.66 18.51
CA VAL A 10 -30.24 17.59 19.95
C VAL A 10 -28.75 17.50 20.20
N MET A 11 -27.99 16.75 19.37
CA MET A 11 -26.54 16.66 19.46
C MET A 11 -25.80 17.94 19.05
N LEU A 12 -26.37 18.72 18.14
CA LEU A 12 -25.81 20.04 17.74
C LEU A 12 -26.05 21.13 18.80
N LEU A 13 -27.12 20.99 19.61
CA LEU A 13 -27.40 21.92 20.70
C LEU A 13 -26.58 21.61 21.95
N ASP A 14 -26.25 20.33 22.23
CA ASP A 14 -25.36 19.96 23.33
C ASP A 14 -23.91 20.40 23.08
N PHE A 15 -23.46 20.34 21.81
CA PHE A 15 -22.08 20.75 21.47
C PHE A 15 -21.87 22.28 21.53
N SER A 16 -22.92 23.08 21.34
CA SER A 16 -22.86 24.55 21.46
C SER A 16 -22.98 25.06 22.90
N MET A 17 -23.38 24.20 23.85
CA MET A 17 -23.49 24.58 25.26
C MET A 17 -22.22 24.28 26.06
N GLU A 18 -21.41 23.29 25.69
CA GLU A 18 -20.14 23.01 26.36
C GLU A 18 -19.02 24.02 26.06
N THR A 19 -19.09 24.73 24.93
CA THR A 19 -18.09 25.75 24.55
C THR A 19 -18.42 27.17 25.09
N ALA A 20 -19.56 27.37 25.73
CA ALA A 20 -20.00 28.69 26.23
C ALA A 20 -19.88 28.89 27.75
N VAL A 21 -19.33 27.94 28.49
CA VAL A 21 -19.33 27.98 29.99
C VAL A 21 -18.00 28.46 30.60
N ASP A 22 -17.02 28.89 29.80
CA ASP A 22 -15.72 29.35 30.34
C ASP A 22 -15.42 30.81 29.99
N ASP A 23 -16.34 31.74 30.28
CA ASP A 23 -16.01 33.11 30.68
C ASP A 23 -17.28 33.91 31.06
N LYS A 24 -17.35 34.33 32.30
CA LYS A 24 -18.24 35.30 33.00
C LYS A 24 -19.38 34.70 33.82
N LYS A 25 -19.14 34.75 35.14
CA LYS A 25 -20.19 34.75 36.16
C LYS A 25 -21.10 35.96 35.94
N GLU A 26 -22.30 35.76 35.38
CA GLU A 26 -23.46 36.57 35.69
C GLU A 26 -24.75 35.86 35.23
N LYS A 27 -25.67 35.73 36.20
CA LYS A 27 -27.09 35.45 36.22
C LYS A 27 -27.77 34.65 35.07
N ILE A 28 -28.27 33.49 35.45
CA ILE A 28 -29.21 32.65 34.67
C ILE A 28 -30.55 33.39 34.58
N PRO A 29 -31.11 33.60 33.37
CA PRO A 29 -32.47 34.15 33.17
C PRO A 29 -33.55 33.10 33.42
N GLU A 30 -34.73 33.53 33.86
CA GLU A 30 -35.89 32.69 34.17
C GLU A 30 -36.57 32.06 32.94
N PRO A 31 -37.40 31.00 33.10
CA PRO A 31 -37.89 30.14 32.03
C PRO A 31 -38.76 30.77 30.93
N SER A 32 -39.15 32.04 31.05
CA SER A 32 -40.02 32.76 30.08
C SER A 32 -39.28 33.21 28.83
N ASP A 33 -37.90 33.30 28.88
CA ASP A 33 -37.16 33.82 27.74
C ASP A 33 -36.73 32.74 26.73
N PHE A 34 -36.87 31.49 27.12
CA PHE A 34 -36.53 30.35 26.22
C PHE A 34 -37.56 30.14 25.11
N SER A 35 -38.82 30.44 25.37
CA SER A 35 -39.88 30.28 24.36
C SER A 35 -39.82 31.31 23.22
N VAL A 36 -39.29 32.50 23.49
CA VAL A 36 -39.15 33.58 22.51
C VAL A 36 -37.95 33.32 21.58
N CYS A 37 -36.88 32.76 22.10
CA CYS A 37 -35.68 32.43 21.29
C CYS A 37 -35.93 31.29 20.32
N VAL A 38 -36.69 30.26 20.72
CA VAL A 38 -37.04 29.15 19.82
C VAL A 38 -38.04 29.60 18.73
N CYS A 39 -39.00 30.48 19.05
CA CYS A 39 -39.91 31.05 18.06
C CYS A 39 -39.17 31.94 17.03
N VAL A 40 -38.19 32.73 17.44
CA VAL A 40 -37.41 33.58 16.54
C VAL A 40 -36.55 32.75 15.60
N CYS A 41 -35.88 31.69 16.08
CA CYS A 41 -35.12 30.80 15.23
C CYS A 41 -35.98 30.01 14.21
N VAL A 42 -37.16 29.55 14.63
CA VAL A 42 -38.04 28.84 13.70
C VAL A 42 -38.65 29.82 12.68
N CYS A 43 -39.00 31.04 13.05
CA CYS A 43 -39.48 32.04 12.13
C CYS A 43 -38.38 32.48 11.12
N VAL A 44 -37.15 32.64 11.52
CA VAL A 44 -36.05 32.99 10.61
C VAL A 44 -35.77 31.86 9.62
N CYS A 45 -35.79 30.60 10.06
CA CYS A 45 -35.58 29.46 9.16
C CYS A 45 -36.75 29.30 8.16
N VAL A 46 -37.99 29.52 8.57
CA VAL A 46 -39.13 29.46 7.68
C VAL A 46 -39.13 30.64 6.69
N CYS A 47 -38.76 31.84 7.10
CA CYS A 47 -38.61 33.00 6.20
C CYS A 47 -37.47 32.81 5.18
N VAL A 48 -36.35 32.24 5.55
CA VAL A 48 -35.25 31.97 4.62
C VAL A 48 -35.64 30.89 3.61
N CYS A 49 -36.29 29.81 4.02
CA CYS A 49 -36.80 28.78 3.11
C CYS A 49 -37.86 29.30 2.17
N LEU A 50 -38.78 30.19 2.62
CA LEU A 50 -39.78 30.81 1.76
C LEU A 50 -39.16 31.79 0.76
N CYS A 51 -38.18 32.59 1.16
CA CYS A 51 -37.46 33.48 0.25
C CYS A 51 -36.68 32.70 -0.83
N VAL A 52 -36.04 31.60 -0.50
CA VAL A 52 -35.34 30.75 -1.48
C VAL A 52 -36.33 30.10 -2.47
N CYS A 53 -37.44 29.58 -1.99
CA CYS A 53 -38.51 29.03 -2.86
C CYS A 53 -39.12 30.07 -3.81
N VAL A 54 -39.34 31.29 -3.34
CA VAL A 54 -39.88 32.38 -4.18
C VAL A 54 -38.84 32.86 -5.21
N CYS A 55 -37.54 32.95 -4.85
CA CYS A 55 -36.51 33.30 -5.81
C CYS A 55 -36.29 32.22 -6.88
N VAL A 56 -36.41 30.93 -6.52
CA VAL A 56 -36.31 29.83 -7.52
C VAL A 56 -37.53 29.82 -8.45
N GLN A 57 -38.75 30.09 -7.95
CA GLN A 57 -39.94 30.22 -8.81
C GLN A 57 -39.86 31.47 -9.71
N PHE A 58 -39.31 32.59 -9.26
CA PHE A 58 -39.13 33.79 -10.12
C PHE A 58 -38.06 33.55 -11.22
N LEU A 59 -37.00 32.83 -10.95
CA LEU A 59 -36.01 32.47 -11.96
C LEU A 59 -36.54 31.48 -13.01
N ILE A 60 -37.48 30.60 -12.65
CA ILE A 60 -38.13 29.66 -13.59
C ILE A 60 -39.17 30.40 -14.47
N ILE A 61 -39.85 31.43 -13.96
CA ILE A 61 -40.87 32.18 -14.71
C ILE A 61 -40.22 33.22 -15.67
N PHE A 62 -39.09 33.82 -15.32
CA PHE A 62 -38.38 34.79 -16.21
C PHE A 62 -37.36 34.17 -17.16
N GLY A 63 -36.87 32.97 -16.90
CA GLY A 63 -35.98 32.24 -17.83
C GLY A 63 -36.71 31.65 -19.06
N GLY A 64 -38.04 31.54 -19.02
CA GLY A 64 -38.84 30.98 -20.12
C GLY A 64 -39.24 32.00 -21.22
N ALA A 65 -38.94 33.28 -21.05
CA ALA A 65 -39.45 34.32 -21.96
C ALA A 65 -38.41 34.94 -22.91
N VAL A 66 -37.15 34.53 -22.88
CA VAL A 66 -36.07 35.13 -23.68
C VAL A 66 -35.53 34.23 -24.81
N MET A 67 -36.12 33.04 -25.02
CA MET A 67 -35.73 32.20 -26.15
C MET A 67 -36.84 32.00 -27.18
N ARG A 68 -37.36 33.08 -27.73
CA ARG A 68 -38.11 33.08 -29.00
C ARG A 68 -37.87 34.38 -29.75
N SER A 69 -36.71 34.57 -30.38
CA SER A 69 -36.55 35.29 -31.62
C SER A 69 -35.07 35.29 -32.03
N GLY A 70 -34.76 34.62 -33.15
CA GLY A 70 -33.44 34.68 -33.74
C GLY A 70 -32.97 33.40 -34.43
N ALA A 71 -33.89 32.80 -35.19
CA ALA A 71 -33.43 31.86 -36.21
C ALA A 71 -32.98 32.67 -37.44
N CYS A 72 -31.70 32.80 -37.71
CA CYS A 72 -31.20 33.16 -39.02
C CYS A 72 -29.97 32.29 -39.36
N SER A 73 -30.19 31.62 -40.48
CA SER A 73 -29.32 30.69 -41.17
C SER A 73 -27.89 31.16 -41.42
N ILE A 74 -26.95 30.30 -41.11
CA ILE A 74 -25.66 30.21 -41.82
C ILE A 74 -25.38 28.71 -42.09
N ARG A 75 -25.96 28.25 -43.19
CA ARG A 75 -25.47 27.08 -43.93
C ARG A 75 -24.77 27.60 -45.19
N ALA A 76 -23.60 27.07 -45.47
CA ALA A 76 -22.75 27.20 -46.63
C ALA A 76 -21.53 28.13 -46.45
N LEU A 77 -20.42 27.49 -46.16
CA LEU A 77 -19.11 27.75 -46.77
C LEU A 77 -18.00 26.92 -46.08
N ALA A 78 -17.94 25.70 -46.42
CA ALA A 78 -16.72 24.88 -46.51
C ALA A 78 -17.07 23.58 -47.23
N PRO A 79 -16.61 23.38 -48.44
CA PRO A 79 -15.41 22.61 -48.69
C PRO A 79 -14.65 23.04 -49.96
N VAL A 80 -13.65 23.85 -49.94
CA VAL A 80 -12.77 24.13 -51.14
C VAL A 80 -11.28 24.33 -50.78
N LEU A 81 -10.78 24.01 -49.63
CA LEU A 81 -9.34 24.15 -49.34
C LEU A 81 -8.58 22.89 -48.89
N LEU A 82 -9.08 21.69 -49.23
CA LEU A 82 -8.33 20.45 -48.91
C LEU A 82 -8.06 19.60 -50.16
N ARG A 83 -7.69 20.24 -51.30
CA ARG A 83 -7.19 19.52 -52.48
C ARG A 83 -6.06 20.33 -53.15
N ARG A 84 -4.91 20.38 -52.51
CA ARG A 84 -3.62 20.71 -53.16
C ARG A 84 -2.46 20.46 -52.22
N TRP A 85 -2.14 19.22 -51.88
CA TRP A 85 -0.81 18.79 -51.39
C TRP A 85 -0.67 17.27 -51.43
N LEU A 86 -0.74 16.70 -52.63
CA LEU A 86 -0.31 15.34 -52.88
C LEU A 86 0.15 15.25 -54.33
N CYS A 87 1.39 15.53 -54.61
CA CYS A 87 2.14 15.00 -55.72
C CYS A 87 3.61 15.41 -55.61
N GLY A 88 4.47 14.47 -55.30
CA GLY A 88 5.93 14.61 -55.30
C GLY A 88 6.55 13.29 -54.89
N ALA A 89 6.89 12.50 -55.93
CA ALA A 89 7.35 11.12 -55.85
C ALA A 89 8.79 10.98 -55.35
N GLY A 90 9.09 9.88 -54.64
CA GLY A 90 10.46 9.43 -54.35
C GLY A 90 10.48 8.14 -53.54
N ALA A 91 10.58 7.00 -54.24
CA ALA A 91 11.07 5.65 -53.87
C ALA A 91 10.87 5.10 -52.44
N ARG A 92 10.18 3.95 -52.40
CA ARG A 92 9.91 3.07 -51.22
C ARG A 92 11.05 2.09 -50.92
N PRO A 93 11.10 1.59 -49.66
CA PRO A 93 11.11 0.14 -49.46
C PRO A 93 9.77 -0.35 -48.92
N ALA A 94 9.39 -1.56 -49.38
CA ALA A 94 8.16 -2.23 -49.03
C ALA A 94 8.19 -2.72 -47.57
N HIS A 95 7.34 -2.17 -46.70
CA HIS A 95 6.93 -2.80 -45.47
C HIS A 95 5.41 -3.05 -45.51
N LEU A 96 5.01 -4.23 -45.09
CA LEU A 96 3.65 -4.72 -44.96
C LEU A 96 2.77 -3.73 -44.18
N CYS A 97 2.12 -2.86 -44.93
CA CYS A 97 1.04 -2.04 -44.38
C CYS A 97 -0.27 -2.80 -44.57
N GLY A 98 -0.54 -3.76 -43.69
CA GLY A 98 -1.90 -4.23 -43.50
C GLY A 98 -2.70 -3.03 -42.95
N SER A 99 -3.74 -2.61 -43.69
CA SER A 99 -4.65 -1.55 -43.29
C SER A 99 -5.23 -1.88 -41.91
N VAL A 100 -4.65 -1.27 -40.84
CA VAL A 100 -5.24 -1.29 -39.50
C VAL A 100 -6.59 -0.56 -39.62
N ARG A 101 -7.68 -1.30 -39.61
CA ARG A 101 -9.03 -0.73 -39.49
C ARG A 101 -9.15 -0.25 -38.07
N PHE A 102 -8.74 0.99 -37.78
CA PHE A 102 -9.36 1.74 -36.70
C PHE A 102 -10.85 1.79 -37.01
N LEU A 103 -11.67 1.34 -36.09
CA LEU A 103 -13.09 1.65 -36.15
C LEU A 103 -13.18 3.15 -35.82
N SER A 104 -12.99 3.99 -36.86
CA SER A 104 -13.12 5.45 -36.80
C SER A 104 -14.58 5.83 -36.48
N THR A 105 -14.84 7.09 -36.26
CA THR A 105 -16.10 7.75 -35.89
C THR A 105 -17.38 7.28 -36.61
N ASP A 106 -17.27 6.40 -37.63
CA ASP A 106 -18.42 5.76 -38.31
C ASP A 106 -18.81 4.43 -37.64
N SER A 107 -18.15 3.99 -36.58
CA SER A 107 -18.34 2.67 -35.97
C SER A 107 -19.33 2.62 -34.79
N VAL A 108 -20.19 3.62 -34.61
CA VAL A 108 -21.34 3.54 -33.68
C VAL A 108 -22.27 2.36 -34.01
N SER A 109 -22.09 1.72 -35.17
CA SER A 109 -22.92 0.59 -35.63
C SER A 109 -22.25 -0.80 -35.52
N ALA A 110 -20.99 -0.92 -35.11
CA ALA A 110 -20.34 -2.23 -34.98
C ALA A 110 -20.95 -2.98 -33.77
N ALA A 111 -21.51 -4.16 -34.00
CA ALA A 111 -22.07 -5.00 -32.96
C ALA A 111 -20.96 -5.47 -32.01
N LEU A 112 -21.26 -5.51 -30.70
CA LEU A 112 -20.36 -6.11 -29.72
C LEU A 112 -20.25 -7.63 -29.98
N PRO A 113 -19.08 -8.25 -29.69
CA PRO A 113 -18.95 -9.69 -29.73
C PRO A 113 -19.79 -10.32 -28.61
N ALA A 114 -20.44 -11.45 -28.91
CA ALA A 114 -21.21 -12.17 -27.90
C ALA A 114 -20.31 -12.72 -26.76
N ARG A 115 -19.03 -12.96 -27.06
CA ARG A 115 -18.05 -13.55 -26.14
C ARG A 115 -16.66 -12.92 -26.30
N ALA A 116 -15.94 -12.82 -25.19
CA ALA A 116 -14.52 -12.51 -25.13
C ALA A 116 -13.86 -13.36 -24.03
N ARG A 117 -12.55 -13.57 -24.06
CA ARG A 117 -11.85 -14.17 -22.93
C ARG A 117 -11.58 -13.12 -21.83
N VAL A 118 -11.16 -11.92 -22.25
CA VAL A 118 -10.88 -10.81 -21.34
C VAL A 118 -11.63 -9.57 -21.78
N VAL A 119 -12.38 -8.96 -20.88
CA VAL A 119 -12.97 -7.63 -21.07
C VAL A 119 -12.26 -6.62 -20.16
N ILE A 120 -11.67 -5.60 -20.77
CA ILE A 120 -10.99 -4.49 -20.08
C ILE A 120 -11.91 -3.28 -20.13
N CYS A 121 -12.25 -2.71 -18.96
CA CYS A 121 -13.03 -1.49 -18.84
C CYS A 121 -12.15 -0.29 -18.54
N GLY A 122 -12.10 0.66 -19.47
CA GLY A 122 -11.32 1.89 -19.42
C GLY A 122 -10.23 1.96 -20.49
N GLY A 123 -10.36 2.90 -21.43
CA GLY A 123 -9.42 3.16 -22.54
C GLY A 123 -8.35 4.20 -22.21
N GLY A 124 -8.09 4.45 -20.93
CA GLY A 124 -6.95 5.24 -20.46
C GLY A 124 -5.64 4.47 -20.55
N ILE A 125 -4.50 5.13 -20.26
CA ILE A 125 -3.15 4.56 -20.40
C ILE A 125 -2.94 3.25 -19.63
N VAL A 126 -3.68 3.03 -18.56
CA VAL A 126 -3.60 1.81 -17.75
C VAL A 126 -4.27 0.64 -18.49
N GLY A 127 -5.50 0.81 -19.00
CA GLY A 127 -6.22 -0.24 -19.69
C GLY A 127 -5.59 -0.60 -21.05
N THR A 128 -5.13 0.38 -21.81
CA THR A 128 -4.40 0.14 -23.08
C THR A 128 -3.07 -0.58 -22.83
N SER A 129 -2.39 -0.30 -21.72
CA SER A 129 -1.18 -1.01 -21.32
C SER A 129 -1.47 -2.47 -20.93
N VAL A 130 -2.57 -2.75 -20.22
CA VAL A 130 -2.99 -4.14 -19.92
C VAL A 130 -3.27 -4.89 -21.22
N ALA A 131 -4.04 -4.29 -22.14
CA ALA A 131 -4.34 -4.88 -23.44
C ALA A 131 -3.07 -5.21 -24.24
N TYR A 132 -2.14 -4.25 -24.30
CA TYR A 132 -0.83 -4.42 -24.96
C TYR A 132 -0.04 -5.61 -24.39
N HIS A 133 0.05 -5.72 -23.07
CA HIS A 133 0.84 -6.78 -22.45
C HIS A 133 0.17 -8.14 -22.54
N LEU A 134 -1.17 -8.22 -22.51
CA LEU A 134 -1.88 -9.48 -22.71
C LEU A 134 -1.63 -10.04 -24.12
N VAL A 135 -1.72 -9.22 -25.19
CA VAL A 135 -1.42 -9.70 -26.54
C VAL A 135 0.05 -10.08 -26.71
N LYS A 136 0.99 -9.37 -26.05
CA LYS A 136 2.41 -9.77 -26.06
C LYS A 136 2.65 -11.11 -25.35
N LEU A 137 1.77 -11.52 -24.44
CA LEU A 137 1.77 -12.84 -23.79
C LEU A 137 0.96 -13.90 -24.57
N GLY A 138 0.48 -13.56 -25.79
CA GLY A 138 -0.21 -14.48 -26.67
C GLY A 138 -1.72 -14.62 -26.44
N TRP A 139 -2.33 -13.73 -25.65
CA TRP A 139 -3.78 -13.73 -25.47
C TRP A 139 -4.51 -13.23 -26.71
N THR A 140 -5.64 -13.85 -26.99
CA THR A 140 -6.60 -13.51 -28.05
C THR A 140 -7.98 -13.28 -27.45
N GLU A 141 -8.95 -12.83 -28.24
CA GLU A 141 -10.33 -12.57 -27.82
C GLU A 141 -10.39 -11.56 -26.64
N ILE A 142 -9.64 -10.46 -26.80
CA ILE A 142 -9.61 -9.36 -25.83
C ILE A 142 -10.49 -8.24 -26.36
N VAL A 143 -11.37 -7.74 -25.49
CA VAL A 143 -12.22 -6.56 -25.72
C VAL A 143 -11.85 -5.45 -24.75
N LEU A 144 -11.60 -4.26 -25.27
CA LEU A 144 -11.43 -3.05 -24.47
C LEU A 144 -12.62 -2.12 -24.70
N LEU A 145 -13.29 -1.74 -23.60
CA LEU A 145 -14.47 -0.88 -23.60
C LEU A 145 -14.12 0.48 -22.97
N GLU A 146 -14.49 1.56 -23.65
CA GLU A 146 -14.32 2.93 -23.19
C GLU A 146 -15.66 3.69 -23.32
N GLN A 147 -16.09 4.31 -22.22
CA GLN A 147 -17.37 5.03 -22.19
C GLN A 147 -17.38 6.31 -23.05
N GLY A 148 -16.25 6.99 -23.16
CA GLY A 148 -16.02 8.16 -24.00
C GLY A 148 -15.10 7.81 -25.17
N ARG A 149 -14.09 8.66 -25.39
CA ARG A 149 -12.99 8.43 -26.33
C ARG A 149 -11.74 7.92 -25.61
N LEU A 150 -10.91 7.19 -26.33
CA LEU A 150 -9.62 6.73 -25.81
C LEU A 150 -8.81 7.88 -25.20
N GLY A 151 -8.36 7.69 -23.96
CA GLY A 151 -7.57 8.66 -23.23
C GLY A 151 -8.33 9.89 -22.71
N ALA A 152 -9.65 9.97 -22.89
CA ALA A 152 -10.46 11.12 -22.48
C ALA A 152 -10.63 11.27 -20.95
N GLY A 153 -10.13 10.32 -20.16
CA GLY A 153 -10.02 10.41 -18.70
C GLY A 153 -8.81 11.26 -18.25
N THR A 154 -8.30 10.98 -17.06
CA THR A 154 -7.16 11.70 -16.46
C THR A 154 -5.89 11.62 -17.33
N THR A 155 -5.77 10.62 -18.22
CA THR A 155 -4.61 10.43 -19.10
C THR A 155 -4.27 11.68 -19.92
N ARG A 156 -5.26 12.38 -20.49
CA ARG A 156 -5.01 13.56 -21.33
C ARG A 156 -4.52 14.79 -20.56
N PHE A 157 -4.78 14.82 -19.25
CA PHE A 157 -4.36 15.93 -18.38
C PHE A 157 -3.04 15.67 -17.65
N CYS A 158 -2.42 14.51 -17.87
CA CYS A 158 -1.19 14.15 -17.19
C CYS A 158 -0.03 15.05 -17.64
N ALA A 159 0.82 15.45 -16.69
CA ALA A 159 1.98 16.33 -16.95
C ALA A 159 3.06 15.71 -17.85
N GLY A 160 2.96 14.43 -18.21
CA GLY A 160 3.89 13.77 -19.14
C GLY A 160 5.24 13.37 -18.52
N ILE A 161 5.38 13.37 -17.22
CA ILE A 161 6.64 13.06 -16.50
C ILE A 161 6.69 11.58 -16.16
N VAL A 162 7.80 10.91 -16.46
CA VAL A 162 8.08 9.52 -16.07
C VAL A 162 9.37 9.51 -15.25
N SER A 163 9.24 9.24 -13.95
CA SER A 163 10.38 9.25 -13.02
C SER A 163 10.43 7.99 -12.16
N VAL A 164 11.65 7.47 -12.00
CA VAL A 164 11.96 6.29 -11.17
C VAL A 164 12.12 6.62 -9.69
N ALA A 165 12.05 7.90 -9.30
CA ALA A 165 12.15 8.35 -7.91
C ALA A 165 10.90 7.98 -7.11
N LYS A 166 10.71 6.71 -6.79
CA LYS A 166 9.52 6.20 -6.10
C LYS A 166 9.85 5.62 -4.71
N PRO A 167 8.89 5.66 -3.77
CA PRO A 167 9.08 5.17 -2.40
C PRO A 167 9.36 3.67 -2.32
N LEU A 168 8.73 2.85 -3.16
CA LEU A 168 8.88 1.40 -3.16
C LEU A 168 9.72 0.92 -4.34
N SER A 169 10.52 -0.12 -4.12
CA SER A 169 11.33 -0.74 -5.19
C SER A 169 10.48 -1.27 -6.35
N VAL A 170 9.30 -1.82 -6.08
CA VAL A 170 8.37 -2.27 -7.13
C VAL A 170 7.84 -1.12 -7.98
N GLU A 171 7.58 0.03 -7.37
CA GLU A 171 7.15 1.25 -8.07
C GLU A 171 8.27 1.82 -8.95
N SER A 172 9.51 1.84 -8.44
CA SER A 172 10.68 2.22 -9.24
C SER A 172 10.91 1.27 -10.42
N LYS A 173 10.74 -0.06 -10.24
CA LYS A 173 10.80 -1.05 -11.33
C LYS A 173 9.69 -0.84 -12.37
N MET A 174 8.46 -0.50 -11.93
CA MET A 174 7.38 -0.17 -12.87
C MET A 174 7.72 1.07 -13.70
N ALA A 175 8.25 2.11 -13.08
CA ALA A 175 8.61 3.35 -13.76
C ALA A 175 9.79 3.15 -14.72
N ASP A 176 10.80 2.39 -14.32
CA ASP A 176 11.94 2.05 -15.17
C ASP A 176 11.53 1.25 -16.40
N TYR A 177 10.65 0.24 -16.21
CA TYR A 177 10.07 -0.50 -17.33
C TYR A 177 9.23 0.41 -18.25
N SER A 178 8.46 1.36 -17.69
CA SER A 178 7.67 2.31 -18.48
C SER A 178 8.56 3.22 -19.32
N ASN A 179 9.68 3.72 -18.77
CA ASN A 179 10.69 4.47 -19.52
C ASN A 179 11.19 3.67 -20.73
N ALA A 180 11.61 2.42 -20.51
CA ALA A 180 12.12 1.55 -21.57
C ALA A 180 11.03 1.15 -22.60
N LEU A 181 9.77 1.02 -22.16
CA LEU A 181 8.65 0.74 -23.07
C LEU A 181 8.37 1.93 -23.97
N TYR A 182 8.23 3.15 -23.41
CA TYR A 182 7.83 4.34 -24.17
C TYR A 182 8.90 4.78 -25.17
N GLU A 183 10.17 4.56 -24.87
CA GLU A 183 11.29 4.82 -25.79
C GLU A 183 11.18 4.02 -27.09
N ARG A 184 10.71 2.76 -27.03
CA ARG A 184 10.61 1.87 -28.20
C ARG A 184 9.23 1.89 -28.90
N LEU A 185 8.19 2.45 -28.27
CA LEU A 185 6.83 2.43 -28.84
C LEU A 185 6.73 3.16 -30.17
N GLU A 186 7.49 4.25 -30.38
CA GLU A 186 7.49 4.98 -31.65
C GLU A 186 8.04 4.11 -32.79
N GLU A 187 9.11 3.36 -32.55
CA GLU A 187 9.67 2.41 -33.52
C GLU A 187 8.70 1.26 -33.80
N GLU A 188 8.05 0.73 -32.75
CA GLU A 188 7.12 -0.40 -32.86
C GLU A 188 5.82 -0.04 -33.61
N THR A 189 5.30 1.17 -33.39
CA THR A 189 3.95 1.56 -33.85
C THR A 189 3.92 2.59 -34.96
N GLY A 190 5.02 3.31 -35.19
CA GLY A 190 5.06 4.49 -36.06
C GLY A 190 4.34 5.73 -35.50
N VAL A 191 3.81 5.66 -34.27
CA VAL A 191 3.14 6.79 -33.58
C VAL A 191 4.18 7.56 -32.81
N LYS A 192 4.28 8.87 -33.04
CA LYS A 192 5.15 9.76 -32.29
C LYS A 192 4.64 9.92 -30.86
N THR A 193 5.39 9.43 -29.89
CA THR A 193 5.06 9.49 -28.45
C THR A 193 5.52 10.76 -27.77
N GLY A 194 6.31 11.60 -28.45
CA GLY A 194 6.95 12.76 -27.87
C GLY A 194 7.96 12.41 -26.78
N PHE A 195 8.56 11.22 -26.83
CA PHE A 195 9.58 10.77 -25.88
C PHE A 195 10.83 11.63 -25.98
N VAL A 196 11.22 12.21 -24.84
CA VAL A 196 12.48 12.94 -24.67
C VAL A 196 13.13 12.50 -23.38
N ARG A 197 14.37 12.03 -23.44
CA ARG A 197 15.16 11.67 -22.25
C ARG A 197 15.76 12.93 -21.65
N THR A 198 15.04 13.57 -20.75
CA THR A 198 15.39 14.82 -20.09
C THR A 198 16.24 14.63 -18.84
N GLY A 199 16.08 13.47 -18.20
CA GLY A 199 16.47 13.32 -16.79
C GLY A 199 15.53 14.08 -15.83
N SER A 200 15.76 13.92 -14.54
CA SER A 200 15.10 14.70 -13.50
C SER A 200 16.03 15.09 -12.36
N LEU A 201 15.69 16.20 -11.67
CA LEU A 201 16.39 16.76 -10.52
C LEU A 201 15.45 16.81 -9.32
N CYS A 202 15.61 15.89 -8.36
CA CYS A 202 14.89 15.93 -7.09
C CYS A 202 15.67 16.84 -6.14
N LEU A 203 15.10 17.97 -5.77
CA LEU A 203 15.77 19.01 -4.98
C LEU A 203 15.59 18.77 -3.47
N ALA A 204 16.57 19.23 -2.68
CA ALA A 204 16.52 19.24 -1.22
C ALA A 204 16.85 20.62 -0.68
N GLN A 205 15.91 21.23 0.05
CA GLN A 205 16.08 22.54 0.72
C GLN A 205 16.60 22.40 2.14
N ASN A 206 16.56 21.19 2.73
CA ASN A 206 17.02 20.93 4.08
C ASN A 206 17.80 19.62 4.17
N GLN A 207 18.52 19.42 5.29
CA GLN A 207 19.37 18.23 5.48
C GLN A 207 18.57 16.92 5.56
N ASP A 208 17.39 16.93 6.15
CA ASP A 208 16.56 15.73 6.28
C ASP A 208 16.04 15.26 4.92
N ARG A 209 15.61 16.21 4.08
CA ARG A 209 15.25 15.90 2.68
C ARG A 209 16.45 15.35 1.91
N PHE A 210 17.59 15.96 2.06
CA PHE A 210 18.82 15.50 1.38
C PHE A 210 19.22 14.11 1.85
N LEU A 211 19.08 13.81 3.14
CA LEU A 211 19.26 12.48 3.69
C LEU A 211 18.28 11.45 3.08
N SER A 212 17.01 11.84 2.96
CA SER A 212 15.99 11.01 2.32
C SER A 212 16.33 10.71 0.85
N LEU A 213 16.83 11.71 0.10
CA LEU A 213 17.27 11.52 -1.29
C LEU A 213 18.51 10.63 -1.40
N LYS A 214 19.46 10.73 -0.47
CA LYS A 214 20.62 9.82 -0.40
C LYS A 214 20.17 8.37 -0.17
N ARG A 215 19.21 8.11 0.74
CA ARG A 215 18.63 6.79 0.94
C ARG A 215 17.94 6.27 -0.33
N LEU A 216 17.20 7.14 -1.02
CA LEU A 216 16.58 6.78 -2.30
C LEU A 216 17.65 6.40 -3.33
N ALA A 217 18.73 7.18 -3.44
CA ALA A 217 19.85 6.88 -4.35
C ALA A 217 20.48 5.51 -4.04
N SER A 218 20.74 5.21 -2.77
CA SER A 218 21.27 3.89 -2.35
C SER A 218 20.33 2.74 -2.77
N ARG A 219 19.03 2.89 -2.60
CA ARG A 219 18.03 1.88 -3.05
C ARG A 219 17.95 1.74 -4.56
N LEU A 220 18.02 2.84 -5.30
CA LEU A 220 17.99 2.82 -6.77
C LEU A 220 19.23 2.10 -7.35
N LYS A 221 20.39 2.23 -6.70
CA LYS A 221 21.58 1.46 -7.06
C LYS A 221 21.37 -0.05 -6.95
N VAL A 222 20.63 -0.52 -5.94
CA VAL A 222 20.28 -1.95 -5.80
C VAL A 222 19.45 -2.43 -7.00
N LEU A 223 18.65 -1.55 -7.61
CA LEU A 223 17.84 -1.85 -8.78
C LEU A 223 18.60 -1.69 -10.11
N GLY A 224 19.89 -1.30 -10.07
CA GLY A 224 20.68 -1.02 -11.28
C GLY A 224 20.36 0.33 -11.94
N VAL A 225 19.57 1.17 -11.28
CA VAL A 225 19.17 2.48 -11.82
C VAL A 225 20.30 3.49 -11.65
N SER A 226 20.70 4.13 -12.75
CA SER A 226 21.71 5.20 -12.74
C SER A 226 21.17 6.45 -12.05
N CYS A 227 21.88 6.91 -11.00
CA CYS A 227 21.52 8.12 -10.28
C CYS A 227 22.74 8.75 -9.60
N ASN A 228 22.73 10.09 -9.45
CA ASN A 228 23.84 10.85 -8.89
C ASN A 228 23.35 11.82 -7.82
N VAL A 229 23.94 11.76 -6.64
CA VAL A 229 23.78 12.79 -5.61
C VAL A 229 24.68 13.95 -5.96
N ILE A 230 24.12 15.14 -6.20
CA ILE A 230 24.83 16.31 -6.74
C ILE A 230 24.72 17.53 -5.83
N LYS A 231 25.64 18.49 -6.01
CA LYS A 231 25.70 19.75 -5.27
C LYS A 231 24.83 20.82 -5.95
N PRO A 232 24.43 21.90 -5.24
CA PRO A 232 23.63 22.97 -5.83
C PRO A 232 24.25 23.61 -7.09
N LYS A 233 25.56 23.77 -7.15
CA LYS A 233 26.27 24.28 -8.35
C LYS A 233 26.09 23.39 -9.58
N ASP A 234 25.96 22.08 -9.39
CA ASP A 234 25.69 21.14 -10.48
C ASP A 234 24.25 21.27 -10.97
N VAL A 235 23.30 21.54 -10.03
CA VAL A 235 21.90 21.84 -10.40
C VAL A 235 21.83 23.08 -11.28
N ALA A 236 22.51 24.20 -10.91
CA ALA A 236 22.52 25.44 -11.71
C ALA A 236 23.13 25.23 -13.10
N ARG A 237 24.11 24.32 -13.24
CA ARG A 237 24.70 23.97 -14.54
C ARG A 237 23.74 23.18 -15.42
N LEU A 238 22.99 22.23 -14.83
CA LEU A 238 22.03 21.38 -15.54
C LEU A 238 20.73 22.11 -15.87
N HIS A 239 20.34 23.07 -15.04
CA HIS A 239 19.10 23.84 -15.21
C HIS A 239 19.30 25.31 -14.83
N PRO A 240 19.75 26.17 -15.75
CA PRO A 240 20.16 27.57 -15.45
C PRO A 240 19.06 28.48 -14.89
N LEU A 241 17.78 28.16 -15.14
CA LEU A 241 16.64 28.93 -14.63
C LEU A 241 16.38 28.75 -13.13
N VAL A 242 17.03 27.76 -12.50
CA VAL A 242 16.74 27.34 -11.12
C VAL A 242 17.51 28.23 -10.13
N ASN A 243 16.79 28.85 -9.22
CA ASN A 243 17.38 29.45 -8.03
C ASN A 243 17.85 28.32 -7.06
N ILE A 244 19.14 28.40 -6.69
CA ILE A 244 19.81 27.35 -5.87
C ILE A 244 20.19 27.83 -4.46
N HIS A 245 19.83 29.04 -4.06
CA HIS A 245 20.35 29.68 -2.85
C HIS A 245 19.94 28.98 -1.56
N ASP A 246 18.79 28.33 -1.56
CA ASP A 246 18.24 27.57 -0.44
C ASP A 246 18.52 26.06 -0.53
N LEU A 247 19.22 25.59 -1.57
CA LEU A 247 19.44 24.15 -1.78
C LEU A 247 20.62 23.63 -0.99
N VAL A 248 20.44 22.45 -0.38
CA VAL A 248 21.49 21.65 0.25
C VAL A 248 22.14 20.71 -0.77
N GLY A 249 21.35 20.19 -1.71
CA GLY A 249 21.76 19.30 -2.78
C GLY A 249 20.59 18.79 -3.59
N ALA A 250 20.85 17.84 -4.46
CA ALA A 250 19.82 17.19 -5.26
C ALA A 250 20.18 15.75 -5.60
N LEU A 251 19.17 14.97 -6.03
CA LEU A 251 19.35 13.69 -6.70
C LEU A 251 19.06 13.88 -8.19
N HIS A 252 20.05 13.60 -9.03
CA HIS A 252 19.93 13.60 -10.49
C HIS A 252 19.67 12.19 -11.01
N LEU A 253 18.64 12.02 -11.82
CA LEU A 253 18.18 10.78 -12.44
C LEU A 253 18.25 10.93 -13.97
N PRO A 254 19.37 10.64 -14.62
CA PRO A 254 19.56 10.93 -16.06
C PRO A 254 18.68 10.05 -16.96
N GLY A 255 18.16 8.92 -16.46
CA GLY A 255 17.30 8.00 -17.19
C GLY A 255 15.83 8.39 -17.26
N ASP A 256 15.38 9.38 -16.49
CA ASP A 256 14.00 9.84 -16.51
C ASP A 256 13.64 10.54 -17.84
N CYS A 257 12.38 10.56 -18.18
CA CYS A 257 11.92 11.11 -19.45
C CYS A 257 10.62 11.91 -19.32
N VAL A 258 10.30 12.63 -20.38
CA VAL A 258 8.98 13.19 -20.62
C VAL A 258 8.39 12.61 -21.91
N VAL A 259 7.07 12.53 -21.98
CA VAL A 259 6.30 12.03 -23.13
C VAL A 259 5.03 12.85 -23.33
N SER A 260 4.35 12.64 -24.45
CA SER A 260 2.96 13.04 -24.64
C SER A 260 2.02 11.91 -24.20
N PRO A 261 1.30 12.06 -23.07
CA PRO A 261 0.47 10.97 -22.53
C PRO A 261 -0.64 10.50 -23.48
N PRO A 262 -1.37 11.39 -24.20
CA PRO A 262 -2.35 10.94 -25.19
C PRO A 262 -1.74 10.12 -26.31
N ASP A 263 -0.54 10.50 -26.79
CA ASP A 263 0.12 9.80 -27.90
C ASP A 263 0.68 8.46 -27.46
N VAL A 264 1.23 8.33 -26.25
CA VAL A 264 1.61 7.04 -25.65
C VAL A 264 0.39 6.13 -25.51
N ASN A 265 -0.73 6.67 -25.02
CA ASN A 265 -1.98 5.91 -24.92
C ASN A 265 -2.45 5.41 -26.30
N HIS A 266 -2.38 6.28 -27.32
CA HIS A 266 -2.72 5.95 -28.68
C HIS A 266 -1.78 4.89 -29.27
N ALA A 267 -0.47 5.01 -29.05
CA ALA A 267 0.52 4.03 -29.49
C ALA A 267 0.25 2.62 -28.89
N LEU A 268 -0.05 2.55 -27.59
CA LEU A 268 -0.43 1.30 -26.92
C LEU A 268 -1.73 0.71 -27.50
N ALA A 269 -2.73 1.54 -27.81
CA ALA A 269 -3.97 1.12 -28.44
C ALA A 269 -3.73 0.59 -29.87
N VAL A 270 -2.91 1.30 -30.67
CA VAL A 270 -2.52 0.87 -32.04
C VAL A 270 -1.83 -0.48 -32.00
N ALA A 271 -0.83 -0.63 -31.12
CA ALA A 271 -0.11 -1.90 -30.99
C ALA A 271 -1.05 -3.05 -30.57
N SER A 272 -1.98 -2.78 -29.64
CA SER A 272 -2.95 -3.77 -29.18
C SER A 272 -3.92 -4.17 -30.29
N ALA A 273 -4.47 -3.21 -31.02
CA ALA A 273 -5.41 -3.46 -32.14
C ALA A 273 -4.73 -4.22 -33.32
N ALA A 274 -3.45 -3.91 -33.60
CA ALA A 274 -2.68 -4.62 -34.62
C ALA A 274 -2.51 -6.13 -34.31
N HIS A 275 -2.63 -6.49 -33.00
CA HIS A 275 -2.57 -7.89 -32.53
C HIS A 275 -3.95 -8.48 -32.21
N GLY A 276 -5.04 -7.81 -32.64
CA GLY A 276 -6.39 -8.36 -32.60
C GLY A 276 -7.25 -7.95 -31.39
N VAL A 277 -6.81 -7.01 -30.54
CA VAL A 277 -7.69 -6.43 -29.51
C VAL A 277 -8.81 -5.64 -30.18
N GLN A 278 -10.05 -5.93 -29.81
CA GLN A 278 -11.21 -5.18 -30.25
C GLN A 278 -11.47 -4.02 -29.30
N ILE A 279 -11.39 -2.78 -29.80
CA ILE A 279 -11.56 -1.57 -29.01
C ILE A 279 -12.90 -0.91 -29.38
N TYR A 280 -13.74 -0.69 -28.37
CA TYR A 280 -15.03 -0.04 -28.54
C TYR A 280 -15.09 1.23 -27.70
N GLU A 281 -15.08 2.37 -28.35
CA GLU A 281 -15.38 3.68 -27.76
C GLU A 281 -16.89 3.88 -27.62
N HIS A 282 -17.29 4.85 -26.82
CA HIS A 282 -18.70 5.17 -26.53
C HIS A 282 -19.51 3.93 -26.11
N THR A 283 -18.91 3.11 -25.25
CA THR A 283 -19.51 1.89 -24.72
C THR A 283 -19.30 1.82 -23.22
N SER A 284 -20.37 2.07 -22.47
CA SER A 284 -20.33 2.10 -21.01
C SER A 284 -20.60 0.73 -20.41
N VAL A 285 -19.77 0.31 -19.46
CA VAL A 285 -20.03 -0.88 -18.64
C VAL A 285 -21.01 -0.52 -17.54
N ASN A 286 -22.18 -1.15 -17.51
CA ASN A 286 -23.20 -0.96 -16.48
C ASN A 286 -22.87 -1.72 -15.22
N HIS A 287 -22.58 -3.03 -15.34
CA HIS A 287 -22.16 -3.89 -14.24
C HIS A 287 -21.53 -5.19 -14.75
N VAL A 288 -20.89 -5.91 -13.83
CA VAL A 288 -20.28 -7.21 -14.07
C VAL A 288 -21.15 -8.31 -13.47
N VAL A 289 -21.47 -9.33 -14.26
CA VAL A 289 -22.28 -10.46 -13.84
C VAL A 289 -21.38 -11.49 -13.16
N VAL A 290 -21.69 -11.80 -11.89
CA VAL A 290 -20.95 -12.79 -11.10
C VAL A 290 -21.87 -13.96 -10.74
N LYS A 291 -21.48 -15.18 -11.10
CA LYS A 291 -22.23 -16.41 -10.73
C LYS A 291 -21.31 -17.34 -9.94
N LYS A 292 -21.77 -17.78 -8.76
CA LYS A 292 -21.00 -18.68 -7.87
C LYS A 292 -19.57 -18.19 -7.58
N GLY A 293 -19.40 -16.85 -7.42
CA GLY A 293 -18.11 -16.23 -7.16
C GLY A 293 -17.19 -16.08 -8.37
N HIS A 294 -17.65 -16.35 -9.59
CA HIS A 294 -16.88 -16.17 -10.83
C HIS A 294 -17.50 -15.12 -11.74
N VAL A 295 -16.66 -14.32 -12.39
CA VAL A 295 -17.08 -13.48 -13.51
C VAL A 295 -17.63 -14.38 -14.62
N THR A 296 -18.76 -14.00 -15.23
CA THR A 296 -19.40 -14.73 -16.33
C THR A 296 -19.76 -13.86 -17.51
N ALA A 297 -20.05 -12.58 -17.29
CA ALA A 297 -20.38 -11.63 -18.35
C ALA A 297 -20.22 -10.18 -17.87
N VAL A 298 -20.22 -9.27 -18.83
CA VAL A 298 -20.25 -7.82 -18.62
C VAL A 298 -21.48 -7.26 -19.34
N GLU A 299 -22.32 -6.52 -18.60
CA GLU A 299 -23.47 -5.81 -19.17
C GLU A 299 -23.07 -4.38 -19.51
N THR A 300 -23.37 -3.97 -20.73
CA THR A 300 -23.06 -2.63 -21.25
C THR A 300 -24.34 -1.93 -21.70
N ASP A 301 -24.26 -0.65 -22.02
CA ASP A 301 -25.33 0.12 -22.65
C ASP A 301 -25.66 -0.34 -24.09
N ARG A 302 -24.80 -1.22 -24.67
CA ARG A 302 -24.92 -1.73 -26.06
C ARG A 302 -25.15 -3.24 -26.15
N GLY A 303 -25.26 -3.93 -25.02
CA GLY A 303 -25.46 -5.38 -24.95
C GLY A 303 -24.54 -6.09 -23.95
N SER A 304 -24.65 -7.40 -23.89
CA SER A 304 -23.90 -8.26 -22.96
C SER A 304 -22.75 -8.96 -23.68
N ILE A 305 -21.61 -9.12 -22.97
CA ILE A 305 -20.45 -9.87 -23.45
C ILE A 305 -20.13 -10.96 -22.42
N GLU A 306 -20.24 -12.23 -22.78
CA GLU A 306 -19.75 -13.34 -21.94
C GLU A 306 -18.21 -13.27 -21.83
N CYS A 307 -17.65 -13.44 -20.61
CA CYS A 307 -16.21 -13.41 -20.42
C CYS A 307 -15.73 -14.25 -19.24
N GLU A 308 -14.45 -14.65 -19.32
CA GLU A 308 -13.76 -15.39 -18.24
C GLU A 308 -13.11 -14.41 -17.25
N TYR A 309 -12.57 -13.29 -17.75
CA TYR A 309 -11.86 -12.27 -16.99
C TYR A 309 -12.41 -10.88 -17.28
N PHE A 310 -12.55 -10.11 -16.23
CA PHE A 310 -12.87 -8.69 -16.30
C PHE A 310 -11.78 -7.89 -15.60
N VAL A 311 -11.34 -6.78 -16.22
CA VAL A 311 -10.30 -5.90 -15.67
C VAL A 311 -10.86 -4.50 -15.51
N ASN A 312 -11.04 -4.05 -14.27
CA ASN A 312 -11.47 -2.70 -13.93
C ASN A 312 -10.27 -1.73 -13.98
N CYS A 313 -10.13 -1.05 -15.12
CA CYS A 313 -9.17 0.04 -15.36
C CYS A 313 -9.89 1.40 -15.47
N ALA A 314 -11.07 1.55 -14.88
CA ALA A 314 -11.96 2.70 -15.04
C ALA A 314 -11.49 3.99 -14.32
N GLY A 315 -10.22 4.07 -13.88
CA GLY A 315 -9.65 5.27 -13.28
C GLY A 315 -10.44 5.77 -12.07
N GLN A 316 -10.91 7.02 -12.11
CA GLN A 316 -11.70 7.59 -11.02
C GLN A 316 -13.09 6.95 -10.86
N TRP A 317 -13.64 6.32 -11.91
CA TRP A 317 -14.92 5.62 -11.85
C TRP A 317 -14.82 4.17 -11.38
N ALA A 318 -13.60 3.70 -11.06
CA ALA A 318 -13.38 2.29 -10.69
C ALA A 318 -14.13 1.89 -9.40
N TYR A 319 -14.30 2.83 -8.46
CA TYR A 319 -15.09 2.61 -7.25
C TYR A 319 -16.57 2.41 -7.59
N GLU A 320 -17.15 3.32 -8.37
CA GLU A 320 -18.58 3.29 -8.78
C GLU A 320 -18.88 2.03 -9.57
N LEU A 321 -17.99 1.66 -10.49
CA LEU A 321 -18.12 0.42 -11.26
C LEU A 321 -18.09 -0.81 -10.33
N GLY A 322 -17.22 -0.83 -9.34
CA GLY A 322 -17.19 -1.89 -8.33
C GLY A 322 -18.50 -1.97 -7.53
N GLN A 323 -19.17 -0.86 -7.30
CA GLN A 323 -20.44 -0.78 -6.56
C GLN A 323 -21.70 -0.99 -7.41
N SER A 324 -21.58 -1.14 -8.73
CA SER A 324 -22.75 -1.19 -9.62
C SER A 324 -23.39 -2.58 -9.73
N GLY A 325 -22.62 -3.68 -9.56
CA GLY A 325 -23.13 -5.05 -9.66
C GLY A 325 -23.97 -5.50 -8.46
N GLU A 326 -24.59 -6.67 -8.57
CA GLU A 326 -25.26 -7.33 -7.44
C GLU A 326 -24.24 -7.67 -6.34
N VAL A 327 -23.09 -8.22 -6.74
CA VAL A 327 -21.97 -8.46 -5.86
C VAL A 327 -21.08 -7.22 -5.86
N LYS A 328 -21.00 -6.57 -4.70
CA LYS A 328 -20.22 -5.33 -4.54
C LYS A 328 -18.74 -5.62 -4.45
N VAL A 329 -17.95 -4.91 -5.25
CA VAL A 329 -16.48 -4.96 -5.23
C VAL A 329 -15.96 -3.68 -4.58
N SER A 330 -15.14 -3.85 -3.55
CA SER A 330 -14.45 -2.76 -2.88
C SER A 330 -13.25 -2.30 -3.70
N VAL A 331 -13.27 -1.07 -4.19
CA VAL A 331 -12.13 -0.42 -4.88
C VAL A 331 -11.85 0.91 -4.15
N PRO A 332 -11.03 0.91 -3.09
CA PRO A 332 -10.90 2.04 -2.19
C PRO A 332 -10.06 3.16 -2.82
N LEU A 333 -10.73 4.09 -3.49
CA LEU A 333 -10.15 5.32 -4.04
C LEU A 333 -11.16 6.47 -4.00
N HIS A 334 -10.64 7.69 -4.03
CA HIS A 334 -11.46 8.91 -4.12
C HIS A 334 -10.76 9.97 -4.98
N GLY A 335 -11.55 10.78 -5.69
CA GLY A 335 -11.03 11.86 -6.53
C GLY A 335 -10.74 13.14 -5.74
N CYS A 336 -9.67 13.84 -6.14
CA CYS A 336 -9.36 15.20 -5.72
C CYS A 336 -9.10 16.07 -6.95
N GLU A 337 -9.38 17.38 -6.84
CA GLU A 337 -8.90 18.35 -7.81
C GLU A 337 -7.37 18.38 -7.79
N HIS A 338 -6.77 18.57 -8.96
CA HIS A 338 -5.33 18.69 -9.10
C HIS A 338 -4.98 19.73 -10.17
N PHE A 339 -3.99 20.58 -9.90
CA PHE A 339 -3.71 21.77 -10.68
C PHE A 339 -2.31 21.76 -11.29
N TYR A 340 -2.20 22.29 -12.51
CA TYR A 340 -0.92 22.69 -13.08
C TYR A 340 -1.09 23.92 -14.01
N LEU A 341 -0.02 24.70 -14.08
CA LEU A 341 0.08 25.92 -14.86
C LEU A 341 0.82 25.64 -16.17
N LEU A 342 0.37 26.27 -17.25
CA LEU A 342 1.09 26.36 -18.53
C LEU A 342 1.46 27.82 -18.78
N THR A 343 2.73 28.08 -19.08
CA THR A 343 3.18 29.40 -19.54
C THR A 343 3.20 29.45 -21.07
N LYS A 344 3.15 30.67 -21.65
CA LYS A 344 3.56 30.87 -23.03
C LYS A 344 5.07 30.64 -23.17
N PRO A 345 5.60 30.47 -24.40
CA PRO A 345 7.04 30.45 -24.63
C PRO A 345 7.75 31.65 -24.00
N LEU A 346 8.89 31.42 -23.36
CA LEU A 346 9.73 32.45 -22.83
C LEU A 346 10.43 33.21 -23.98
N SER A 347 10.94 34.42 -23.69
CA SER A 347 11.77 35.20 -24.63
C SER A 347 13.01 34.41 -25.10
N GLU A 348 13.61 33.67 -24.16
CA GLU A 348 14.58 32.62 -24.44
C GLU A 348 13.90 31.27 -24.21
N PRO A 349 13.49 30.55 -25.27
CA PRO A 349 12.72 29.33 -25.14
C PRO A 349 13.44 28.24 -24.32
N VAL A 350 12.72 27.62 -23.38
CA VAL A 350 13.26 26.51 -22.61
C VAL A 350 13.50 25.30 -23.51
N GLN A 351 14.70 24.73 -23.44
CA GLN A 351 15.05 23.55 -24.23
C GLN A 351 14.21 22.35 -23.81
N ASN A 352 13.72 21.58 -24.77
CA ASN A 352 12.85 20.43 -24.52
C ASN A 352 13.53 19.28 -23.75
N ASP A 353 14.85 19.21 -23.75
CA ASP A 353 15.68 18.25 -23.04
C ASP A 353 16.15 18.73 -21.65
N SER A 354 15.70 19.92 -21.23
CA SER A 354 15.97 20.41 -19.87
C SER A 354 15.44 19.44 -18.83
N PRO A 355 16.22 19.12 -17.77
CA PRO A 355 15.78 18.19 -16.74
C PRO A 355 14.47 18.59 -16.06
N VAL A 356 13.62 17.62 -15.78
CA VAL A 356 12.42 17.85 -14.96
C VAL A 356 12.83 18.22 -13.55
N LEU A 357 12.26 19.28 -12.99
CA LEU A 357 12.43 19.65 -11.59
C LEU A 357 11.36 18.99 -10.72
N ILE A 358 11.78 18.42 -9.59
CA ILE A 358 10.92 17.88 -8.55
C ILE A 358 11.37 18.51 -7.23
N ASP A 359 10.73 19.60 -6.85
CA ASP A 359 10.99 20.32 -5.59
C ASP A 359 9.93 19.93 -4.56
N MET A 360 10.19 18.83 -3.83
CA MET A 360 9.23 18.30 -2.86
C MET A 360 9.04 19.23 -1.66
N ASP A 361 10.09 19.97 -1.23
CA ASP A 361 9.99 20.92 -0.13
C ASP A 361 9.22 22.19 -0.54
N GLY A 362 9.37 22.62 -1.79
CA GLY A 362 8.55 23.66 -2.43
C GLY A 362 7.16 23.17 -2.87
N ARG A 363 6.89 21.86 -2.81
CA ARG A 363 5.64 21.18 -3.24
C ARG A 363 5.31 21.36 -4.70
N ILE A 364 6.31 21.57 -5.58
CA ILE A 364 6.15 21.78 -7.01
C ILE A 364 6.99 20.81 -7.84
N TYR A 365 6.52 20.57 -9.05
CA TYR A 365 7.32 20.04 -10.14
C TYR A 365 7.26 20.99 -11.34
N ALA A 366 8.28 21.00 -12.19
CA ALA A 366 8.30 21.79 -13.41
C ALA A 366 9.05 21.08 -14.53
N ARG A 367 8.60 21.28 -15.77
CA ARG A 367 9.27 20.79 -16.98
C ARG A 367 9.12 21.75 -18.16
N ALA A 368 9.98 21.61 -19.14
CA ALA A 368 9.84 22.30 -20.42
C ALA A 368 8.54 21.92 -21.14
N TRP A 369 7.84 22.91 -21.70
CA TRP A 369 6.60 22.74 -22.44
C TRP A 369 6.50 23.75 -23.58
N HIS A 370 6.68 23.34 -24.83
CA HIS A 370 6.59 24.18 -26.03
C HIS A 370 7.36 25.51 -25.95
N GLY A 371 8.59 25.50 -25.41
CA GLY A 371 9.42 26.70 -25.19
C GLY A 371 9.08 27.50 -23.92
N GLY A 372 8.05 27.10 -23.20
CA GLY A 372 7.69 27.62 -21.89
C GLY A 372 7.85 26.55 -20.81
N ILE A 373 7.08 26.66 -19.71
CA ILE A 373 7.09 25.77 -18.55
C ILE A 373 5.67 25.22 -18.29
N LEU A 374 5.60 23.91 -18.02
CA LEU A 374 4.49 23.27 -17.33
C LEU A 374 4.91 23.09 -15.87
N SER A 375 4.15 23.61 -14.92
CA SER A 375 4.41 23.41 -13.48
C SER A 375 3.14 23.12 -12.70
N GLY A 376 3.18 22.12 -11.86
CA GLY A 376 2.13 21.76 -10.91
C GLY A 376 2.72 21.40 -9.57
N GLY A 377 1.90 20.86 -8.68
CA GLY A 377 2.37 20.49 -7.35
C GLY A 377 1.31 19.77 -6.55
N PHE A 378 1.58 19.52 -5.26
CA PHE A 378 0.64 18.84 -4.37
C PHE A 378 0.22 19.78 -3.25
N GLU A 379 -1.04 20.15 -3.28
CA GLU A 379 -1.66 21.12 -2.40
C GLU A 379 -1.58 20.66 -0.93
N LYS A 380 -1.46 21.63 -0.02
CA LYS A 380 -1.45 21.36 1.41
C LYS A 380 -2.86 21.01 1.93
N ASN A 381 -3.87 21.62 1.32
CA ASN A 381 -5.29 21.46 1.64
C ASN A 381 -6.05 21.03 0.39
N PRO A 382 -6.01 19.74 0.00
CA PRO A 382 -6.63 19.27 -1.23
C PRO A 382 -8.15 19.38 -1.21
N LYS A 383 -8.76 19.47 -2.38
CA LYS A 383 -10.22 19.55 -2.57
C LYS A 383 -10.74 18.20 -3.06
N PRO A 384 -11.40 17.40 -2.20
CA PRO A 384 -12.08 16.20 -2.65
C PRO A 384 -13.23 16.51 -3.57
N ILE A 385 -13.35 15.74 -4.64
CA ILE A 385 -14.43 15.93 -5.63
C ILE A 385 -15.69 15.21 -5.14
N PHE A 386 -16.82 15.88 -5.27
CA PHE A 386 -18.13 15.29 -5.05
C PHE A 386 -18.73 14.92 -6.41
N THR A 387 -18.49 13.72 -6.87
CA THR A 387 -19.23 13.17 -8.01
C THR A 387 -20.41 12.35 -7.50
N GLU A 388 -21.57 12.97 -7.43
CA GLU A 388 -22.83 12.23 -7.39
C GLU A 388 -23.24 11.95 -8.83
N GLY A 389 -23.09 10.70 -9.27
CA GLY A 389 -23.63 10.22 -10.53
C GLY A 389 -22.59 10.03 -11.65
N ARG A 390 -22.80 8.98 -12.46
CA ARG A 390 -22.01 8.58 -13.66
C ARG A 390 -22.22 9.51 -14.87
N ASN A 391 -22.63 10.77 -14.68
CA ASN A 391 -23.16 11.60 -15.76
C ASN A 391 -22.10 12.27 -16.64
N GLN A 392 -20.79 12.13 -16.31
CA GLN A 392 -19.70 12.63 -17.16
C GLN A 392 -18.97 11.45 -17.80
N LEU A 393 -19.15 11.29 -19.09
CA LEU A 393 -18.48 10.28 -19.90
C LEU A 393 -16.99 10.57 -20.13
N GLU A 394 -16.63 11.86 -20.11
CA GLU A 394 -15.26 12.34 -20.29
C GLU A 394 -14.92 13.38 -19.21
N ILE A 395 -13.67 13.43 -18.78
CA ILE A 395 -13.19 14.48 -17.90
C ILE A 395 -13.06 15.77 -18.72
N GLN A 396 -13.64 16.84 -18.23
CA GLN A 396 -13.45 18.20 -18.74
C GLN A 396 -12.53 18.96 -17.81
N ASN A 397 -11.87 20.01 -18.32
CA ASN A 397 -11.15 20.97 -17.49
C ASN A 397 -12.16 21.62 -16.52
N MET A 398 -11.83 21.53 -15.23
CA MET A 398 -12.68 22.11 -14.18
C MET A 398 -12.40 23.63 -14.09
N GLN A 399 -13.16 24.32 -13.26
CA GLN A 399 -12.97 25.75 -13.06
C GLN A 399 -11.57 26.02 -12.52
N GLU A 400 -10.94 27.07 -13.06
CA GLU A 400 -9.68 27.60 -12.53
C GLU A 400 -9.89 28.13 -11.11
N ASP A 401 -8.92 27.86 -10.23
CA ASP A 401 -8.93 28.35 -8.84
C ASP A 401 -7.54 28.91 -8.51
N TRP A 402 -7.38 30.18 -8.78
CA TRP A 402 -6.11 30.90 -8.61
C TRP A 402 -5.75 31.09 -7.15
N ASP A 403 -6.72 31.31 -6.26
CA ASP A 403 -6.49 31.44 -4.82
C ASP A 403 -5.95 30.13 -4.23
N HIS A 404 -6.46 29.00 -4.72
CA HIS A 404 -6.00 27.70 -4.32
C HIS A 404 -4.62 27.35 -4.88
N PHE A 405 -4.31 27.80 -6.09
CA PHE A 405 -3.03 27.59 -6.76
C PHE A 405 -1.93 28.55 -6.30
N GLU A 406 -2.27 29.70 -5.69
CA GLU A 406 -1.32 30.76 -5.30
C GLU A 406 -0.08 30.24 -4.52
N PRO A 407 -0.20 29.36 -3.51
CA PRO A 407 0.98 28.85 -2.79
C PRO A 407 1.97 28.10 -3.68
N MET A 408 1.49 27.38 -4.70
CA MET A 408 2.32 26.68 -5.69
C MET A 408 2.94 27.66 -6.68
N LEU A 409 2.19 28.67 -7.12
CA LEU A 409 2.71 29.74 -7.98
C LEU A 409 3.83 30.50 -7.27
N SER A 410 3.63 30.91 -6.02
CA SER A 410 4.64 31.57 -5.19
C SER A 410 5.90 30.68 -5.01
N ALA A 411 5.74 29.37 -4.83
CA ALA A 411 6.87 28.45 -4.76
C ALA A 411 7.61 28.33 -6.11
N LEU A 412 6.87 28.29 -7.22
CA LEU A 412 7.43 28.27 -8.57
C LEU A 412 8.26 29.53 -8.83
N LEU A 413 7.74 30.70 -8.54
CA LEU A 413 8.44 31.98 -8.76
C LEU A 413 9.68 32.11 -7.88
N ARG A 414 9.64 31.63 -6.64
CA ARG A 414 10.86 31.55 -5.80
C ARG A 414 11.90 30.61 -6.40
N ARG A 415 11.48 29.47 -6.95
CA ARG A 415 12.38 28.47 -7.55
C ARG A 415 12.90 28.90 -8.91
N MET A 416 12.08 29.61 -9.69
CA MET A 416 12.38 30.07 -11.05
C MET A 416 12.00 31.56 -11.21
N PRO A 417 12.78 32.52 -10.66
CA PRO A 417 12.42 33.92 -10.64
C PRO A 417 12.24 34.54 -12.03
N GLY A 418 12.93 34.00 -13.04
CA GLY A 418 12.77 34.43 -14.44
C GLY A 418 11.37 34.29 -15.01
N LEU A 419 10.46 33.55 -14.31
CA LEU A 419 9.07 33.42 -14.73
C LEU A 419 8.15 34.58 -14.30
N GLU A 420 8.61 35.52 -13.46
CA GLU A 420 7.77 36.65 -13.01
C GLU A 420 7.23 37.50 -14.17
N SER A 421 7.99 37.61 -15.26
CA SER A 421 7.59 38.35 -16.47
C SER A 421 6.91 37.48 -17.54
N CYS A 422 6.69 36.23 -17.26
CA CYS A 422 6.16 35.27 -18.22
C CYS A 422 4.63 35.36 -18.32
N GLU A 423 4.10 35.36 -19.54
CA GLU A 423 2.65 35.28 -19.73
C GLU A 423 2.14 33.86 -19.43
N ILE A 424 1.05 33.78 -18.70
CA ILE A 424 0.35 32.52 -18.43
C ILE A 424 -0.52 32.15 -19.63
N GLN A 425 -0.44 30.91 -20.07
CA GLN A 425 -1.30 30.36 -21.10
C GLN A 425 -2.60 29.83 -20.50
N GLN A 426 -2.53 29.04 -19.43
CA GLN A 426 -3.69 28.39 -18.81
C GLN A 426 -3.35 27.84 -17.43
N LEU A 427 -4.30 27.88 -16.50
CA LEU A 427 -4.35 27.07 -15.31
C LEU A 427 -5.27 25.87 -15.58
N VAL A 428 -4.72 24.67 -15.51
CA VAL A 428 -5.48 23.43 -15.71
C VAL A 428 -5.89 22.87 -14.35
N ASN A 429 -7.18 22.57 -14.20
CA ASN A 429 -7.74 21.89 -13.05
C ASN A 429 -8.42 20.58 -13.52
N CYS A 430 -7.96 19.45 -13.04
CA CYS A 430 -8.51 18.15 -13.43
C CYS A 430 -8.59 17.20 -12.23
N PRO A 431 -9.53 16.23 -12.24
CA PRO A 431 -9.62 15.25 -11.17
C PRO A 431 -8.55 14.18 -11.28
N GLU A 432 -7.96 13.84 -10.15
CA GLU A 432 -7.11 12.65 -9.99
C GLU A 432 -7.60 11.75 -8.86
N SER A 433 -7.30 10.45 -8.96
CA SER A 433 -7.74 9.45 -7.97
C SER A 433 -6.62 9.02 -7.04
N PHE A 434 -6.93 9.02 -5.74
CA PHE A 434 -6.02 8.67 -4.66
C PHE A 434 -6.57 7.53 -3.82
N THR A 435 -5.67 6.68 -3.33
CA THR A 435 -5.94 5.52 -2.46
C THR A 435 -5.61 5.84 -1.01
N PRO A 436 -6.09 5.05 -0.04
CA PRO A 436 -5.85 5.33 1.38
C PRO A 436 -4.38 5.30 1.84
N ASP A 437 -3.48 4.73 1.06
CA ASP A 437 -2.07 4.51 1.42
C ASP A 437 -1.06 5.01 0.39
N MET A 438 -1.47 5.82 -0.57
CA MET A 438 -0.62 6.39 -1.65
C MET A 438 -0.05 5.35 -2.63
N ARG A 439 -0.65 4.16 -2.73
CA ARG A 439 -0.18 3.09 -3.61
C ARG A 439 -1.29 2.65 -4.54
N CYS A 440 -0.97 2.34 -5.79
CA CYS A 440 -1.99 1.89 -6.73
C CYS A 440 -2.66 0.59 -6.26
N LEU A 441 -3.86 0.34 -6.75
CA LEU A 441 -4.63 -0.88 -6.55
C LEU A 441 -4.38 -1.82 -7.71
N MET A 442 -3.94 -3.04 -7.43
CA MET A 442 -3.64 -4.06 -8.43
C MET A 442 -4.10 -5.43 -7.95
N GLY A 443 -4.56 -6.27 -8.88
CA GLY A 443 -4.76 -7.70 -8.65
C GLY A 443 -6.19 -8.17 -8.63
N GLU A 444 -6.37 -9.47 -8.36
CA GLU A 444 -7.66 -10.14 -8.29
C GLU A 444 -8.40 -9.77 -7.00
N THR A 445 -9.67 -9.39 -7.14
CA THR A 445 -10.48 -8.94 -5.98
C THR A 445 -10.79 -10.09 -5.02
N PRO A 446 -10.94 -9.83 -3.73
CA PRO A 446 -11.28 -10.87 -2.77
C PRO A 446 -12.69 -11.42 -3.04
N GLY A 447 -12.82 -12.74 -3.11
CA GLY A 447 -14.12 -13.43 -3.20
C GLY A 447 -14.76 -13.47 -4.60
N ILE A 448 -14.18 -12.85 -5.62
CA ILE A 448 -14.66 -12.91 -7.01
C ILE A 448 -13.50 -13.31 -7.93
N TYR A 449 -13.57 -14.51 -8.45
CA TYR A 449 -12.57 -15.02 -9.39
C TYR A 449 -12.76 -14.44 -10.77
N GLY A 450 -11.65 -14.06 -11.40
CA GLY A 450 -11.64 -13.44 -12.72
C GLY A 450 -11.93 -11.93 -12.72
N TYR A 451 -12.21 -11.31 -11.57
CA TYR A 451 -12.37 -9.86 -11.47
C TYR A 451 -11.04 -9.22 -11.00
N PHE A 452 -10.37 -8.55 -11.91
CA PHE A 452 -9.12 -7.83 -11.63
C PHE A 452 -9.34 -6.33 -11.56
N VAL A 453 -8.48 -5.64 -10.81
CA VAL A 453 -8.48 -4.17 -10.70
C VAL A 453 -7.08 -3.65 -11.00
N LEU A 454 -7.01 -2.53 -11.72
CA LEU A 454 -5.80 -1.70 -11.84
C LEU A 454 -6.21 -0.23 -11.91
N ALA A 455 -6.17 0.45 -10.76
CA ALA A 455 -6.68 1.81 -10.60
C ALA A 455 -5.98 2.55 -9.43
N GLY A 456 -6.36 3.82 -9.20
CA GLY A 456 -5.88 4.60 -8.05
C GLY A 456 -4.38 4.88 -8.12
N MET A 457 -3.92 5.50 -9.19
CA MET A 457 -2.50 5.65 -9.50
C MET A 457 -1.78 6.74 -8.69
N ASN A 458 -2.48 7.53 -7.88
CA ASN A 458 -1.91 8.56 -7.01
C ASN A 458 -0.92 9.49 -7.76
N SER A 459 -1.38 10.11 -8.84
CA SER A 459 -0.61 11.00 -9.71
C SER A 459 0.64 10.38 -10.38
N SER A 460 0.76 9.06 -10.38
CA SER A 460 1.89 8.35 -11.01
C SER A 460 1.46 7.44 -12.16
N GLY A 461 0.25 7.63 -12.70
CA GLY A 461 -0.33 6.74 -13.71
C GLY A 461 0.56 6.52 -14.93
N LEU A 462 1.12 7.58 -15.47
CA LEU A 462 2.04 7.51 -16.60
C LEU A 462 3.34 6.77 -16.25
N SER A 463 3.95 7.09 -15.09
CA SER A 463 5.15 6.39 -14.62
C SER A 463 4.91 4.88 -14.39
N PHE A 464 3.71 4.49 -13.96
CA PHE A 464 3.43 3.10 -13.59
C PHE A 464 2.81 2.26 -14.71
N ALA A 465 2.06 2.87 -15.64
CA ALA A 465 1.18 2.14 -16.55
C ALA A 465 1.88 1.03 -17.33
N GLY A 466 3.09 1.25 -17.86
CA GLY A 466 3.84 0.21 -18.58
C GLY A 466 4.13 -0.99 -17.68
N GLY A 467 4.76 -0.77 -16.53
CA GLY A 467 5.13 -1.84 -15.61
C GLY A 467 3.94 -2.48 -14.90
N ALA A 468 2.93 -1.68 -14.52
CA ALA A 468 1.73 -2.17 -13.88
C ALA A 468 0.88 -3.03 -14.83
N GLY A 469 0.72 -2.61 -16.09
CA GLY A 469 0.05 -3.40 -17.13
C GLY A 469 0.74 -4.72 -17.37
N LYS A 470 2.09 -4.73 -17.43
CA LYS A 470 2.89 -5.94 -17.52
C LYS A 470 2.61 -6.89 -16.36
N TYR A 471 2.75 -6.42 -15.13
CA TYR A 471 2.59 -7.28 -13.96
C TYR A 471 1.16 -7.80 -13.81
N LEU A 472 0.13 -7.02 -14.16
CA LEU A 472 -1.24 -7.50 -14.16
C LEU A 472 -1.50 -8.52 -15.26
N ALA A 473 -0.99 -8.31 -16.47
CA ALA A 473 -1.09 -9.27 -17.56
C ALA A 473 -0.39 -10.61 -17.23
N GLU A 474 0.79 -10.55 -16.62
CA GLU A 474 1.46 -11.74 -16.08
C GLU A 474 0.62 -12.44 -15.02
N TRP A 475 -0.01 -11.67 -14.10
CA TRP A 475 -0.86 -12.23 -13.05
C TRP A 475 -2.08 -12.95 -13.62
N ILE A 476 -2.74 -12.37 -14.62
CA ILE A 476 -3.86 -13.02 -15.33
C ILE A 476 -3.38 -14.30 -16.05
N THR A 477 -2.19 -14.25 -16.67
CA THR A 477 -1.65 -15.34 -17.49
C THR A 477 -1.15 -16.52 -16.66
N TYR A 478 -0.34 -16.23 -15.65
CA TYR A 478 0.39 -17.26 -14.89
C TYR A 478 -0.17 -17.50 -13.48
N GLY A 479 -1.15 -16.68 -13.05
CA GLY A 479 -1.67 -16.68 -11.69
C GLY A 479 -0.82 -15.85 -10.69
N TYR A 480 0.28 -15.24 -11.15
CA TYR A 480 1.15 -14.37 -10.36
C TYR A 480 2.01 -13.47 -11.28
N PRO A 481 2.43 -12.28 -10.81
CA PRO A 481 3.37 -11.42 -11.55
C PRO A 481 4.83 -11.90 -11.38
N SER A 482 5.74 -11.37 -12.18
CA SER A 482 7.17 -11.72 -12.13
C SER A 482 7.94 -11.12 -10.94
N THR A 483 7.32 -10.25 -10.15
CA THR A 483 7.89 -9.62 -8.95
C THR A 483 6.84 -9.51 -7.85
N SER A 484 7.28 -9.37 -6.59
CA SER A 484 6.37 -9.17 -5.47
C SER A 484 5.62 -7.84 -5.60
N VAL A 485 4.31 -7.90 -5.71
CA VAL A 485 3.39 -6.75 -5.76
C VAL A 485 2.51 -6.68 -4.49
N TRP A 486 2.87 -7.38 -3.43
CA TRP A 486 2.10 -7.43 -2.17
C TRP A 486 1.65 -6.03 -1.68
N HIS A 487 2.55 -5.05 -1.75
CA HIS A 487 2.24 -3.67 -1.35
C HIS A 487 1.21 -2.97 -2.24
N LEU A 488 0.90 -3.52 -3.41
CA LEU A 488 -0.04 -2.98 -4.39
C LEU A 488 -1.31 -3.83 -4.49
N ASP A 489 -1.29 -5.08 -3.95
CA ASP A 489 -2.42 -6.01 -4.00
C ASP A 489 -3.65 -5.38 -3.32
N ILE A 490 -4.79 -5.37 -4.03
CA ILE A 490 -6.07 -4.85 -3.53
C ILE A 490 -6.50 -5.55 -2.23
N LYS A 491 -6.08 -6.80 -2.02
CA LYS A 491 -6.36 -7.60 -0.80
C LYS A 491 -5.71 -7.06 0.48
N ARG A 492 -4.85 -6.02 0.36
CA ARG A 492 -4.32 -5.30 1.53
C ARG A 492 -5.37 -4.42 2.22
N PHE A 493 -6.53 -4.23 1.61
CA PHE A 493 -7.64 -3.45 2.15
C PHE A 493 -8.81 -4.34 2.56
N GLY A 494 -9.49 -3.95 3.65
CA GLY A 494 -10.76 -4.51 4.07
C GLY A 494 -11.93 -3.58 3.73
N ASN A 495 -13.14 -4.00 4.09
CA ASN A 495 -14.37 -3.23 3.80
C ASN A 495 -14.40 -1.84 4.44
N LEU A 496 -13.73 -1.64 5.58
CA LEU A 496 -13.71 -0.35 6.27
C LEU A 496 -13.08 0.77 5.43
N GLN A 497 -12.05 0.44 4.63
CA GLN A 497 -11.40 1.42 3.76
C GLN A 497 -12.24 1.81 2.53
N SER A 498 -13.37 1.16 2.31
CA SER A 498 -14.31 1.49 1.21
C SER A 498 -15.42 2.45 1.60
N SER A 499 -15.49 2.86 2.86
CA SER A 499 -16.41 3.91 3.30
C SER A 499 -16.12 5.23 2.58
N ARG A 500 -17.10 5.82 1.91
CA ARG A 500 -16.97 7.11 1.22
C ARG A 500 -16.49 8.23 2.16
N THR A 501 -17.02 8.29 3.37
CA THR A 501 -16.60 9.26 4.39
C THR A 501 -15.13 9.07 4.76
N PHE A 502 -14.71 7.82 5.02
CA PHE A 502 -13.31 7.51 5.28
C PHE A 502 -12.41 7.91 4.11
N LEU A 503 -12.75 7.49 2.89
CA LEU A 503 -11.97 7.77 1.68
C LEU A 503 -11.81 9.28 1.46
N ARG A 504 -12.90 10.03 1.59
CA ARG A 504 -12.88 11.48 1.44
C ARG A 504 -11.93 12.17 2.43
N HIS A 505 -12.01 11.82 3.71
CA HIS A 505 -11.12 12.40 4.72
C HIS A 505 -9.68 11.93 4.55
N ARG A 506 -9.47 10.66 4.22
CA ARG A 506 -8.14 10.08 4.05
C ARG A 506 -7.41 10.67 2.85
N VAL A 507 -8.08 10.95 1.73
CA VAL A 507 -7.40 11.53 0.56
C VAL A 507 -6.95 12.97 0.79
N MET A 508 -7.61 13.73 1.70
CA MET A 508 -7.15 15.04 2.12
C MET A 508 -5.82 14.99 2.87
N GLU A 509 -5.53 13.90 3.56
CA GLU A 509 -4.23 13.64 4.18
C GLU A 509 -3.21 13.06 3.19
N VAL A 510 -3.65 12.16 2.32
CA VAL A 510 -2.77 11.40 1.41
C VAL A 510 -2.12 12.28 0.36
N MET A 511 -2.87 13.16 -0.28
CA MET A 511 -2.36 13.98 -1.38
C MET A 511 -1.18 14.88 -0.97
N PRO A 512 -1.24 15.64 0.15
CA PRO A 512 -0.10 16.40 0.64
C PRO A 512 1.12 15.53 0.96
N LEU A 513 0.90 14.32 1.46
CA LEU A 513 1.95 13.39 1.85
C LEU A 513 2.78 12.85 0.69
N LEU A 514 2.34 13.00 -0.56
CA LEU A 514 3.16 12.61 -1.71
C LEU A 514 4.48 13.39 -1.77
N TYR A 515 4.48 14.65 -1.34
CA TYR A 515 5.68 15.49 -1.30
C TYR A 515 6.20 15.78 0.11
N GLU A 516 5.43 15.47 1.15
CA GLU A 516 5.89 15.65 2.53
C GLU A 516 7.04 14.70 2.88
N LEU A 517 7.97 15.18 3.72
CA LEU A 517 9.06 14.37 4.20
C LEU A 517 8.54 13.31 5.19
N LYS A 518 8.63 12.05 4.79
CA LYS A 518 8.27 10.91 5.64
C LYS A 518 9.50 10.43 6.39
N VAL A 519 9.50 10.62 7.69
CA VAL A 519 10.50 10.06 8.59
C VAL A 519 10.14 8.61 8.96
N PRO A 520 11.08 7.80 9.45
CA PRO A 520 10.77 6.45 9.93
C PRO A 520 9.65 6.45 10.99
N ARG A 521 8.73 5.46 10.90
CA ARG A 521 7.61 5.27 11.85
C ARG A 521 6.55 6.37 11.82
N TRP A 522 6.42 7.02 10.66
CA TRP A 522 5.30 7.91 10.38
C TRP A 522 3.98 7.12 10.34
N ASP A 523 2.89 7.72 10.85
CA ASP A 523 1.54 7.14 10.90
C ASP A 523 0.49 8.10 10.34
N PHE A 524 -0.59 7.55 9.77
CA PHE A 524 -1.77 8.31 9.36
C PHE A 524 -2.51 8.91 10.57
N GLN A 525 -3.06 10.09 10.38
CA GLN A 525 -3.81 10.82 11.41
C GLN A 525 -5.32 10.76 11.21
N THR A 526 -5.80 10.50 9.99
CA THR A 526 -7.24 10.33 9.70
C THR A 526 -7.68 8.90 9.95
N GLY A 527 -8.97 8.71 10.24
CA GLY A 527 -9.55 7.38 10.45
C GLY A 527 -8.99 6.67 11.67
N ARG A 528 -8.62 7.43 12.72
CA ARG A 528 -8.16 6.89 14.01
C ARG A 528 -9.35 6.32 14.79
N GLN A 529 -9.08 5.40 15.70
CA GLN A 529 -10.07 4.74 16.57
C GLN A 529 -11.18 3.99 15.81
N LEU A 530 -10.93 3.54 14.56
CA LEU A 530 -11.91 2.76 13.79
C LEU A 530 -12.09 1.34 14.34
N ARG A 531 -11.00 0.73 14.80
CA ARG A 531 -10.99 -0.62 15.40
C ARG A 531 -10.15 -0.57 16.66
N THR A 532 -10.81 -0.59 17.81
CA THR A 532 -10.18 -0.59 19.13
C THR A 532 -10.37 -1.94 19.81
N SER A 533 -9.43 -2.34 20.66
CA SER A 533 -9.68 -3.42 21.60
C SER A 533 -10.53 -2.92 22.78
N PRO A 534 -11.21 -3.83 23.53
CA PRO A 534 -11.93 -3.44 24.75
C PRO A 534 -11.05 -2.80 25.83
N LEU A 535 -9.74 -2.85 25.65
CA LEU A 535 -8.75 -2.30 26.59
C LEU A 535 -8.27 -0.90 26.20
N TYR A 536 -8.74 -0.34 25.07
CA TYR A 536 -8.22 0.90 24.51
C TYR A 536 -8.19 2.04 25.55
N ASP A 537 -9.32 2.38 26.14
CA ASP A 537 -9.44 3.48 27.11
C ASP A 537 -8.60 3.22 28.39
N ARG A 538 -8.55 1.96 28.82
CA ARG A 538 -7.74 1.55 29.96
C ARG A 538 -6.25 1.72 29.70
N LEU A 539 -5.77 1.36 28.51
CA LEU A 539 -4.38 1.51 28.12
C LEU A 539 -4.03 2.98 27.84
N ASP A 540 -4.96 3.73 27.26
CA ASP A 540 -4.79 5.17 27.02
C ASP A 540 -4.53 5.93 28.32
N THR A 541 -5.37 5.71 29.36
CA THR A 541 -5.18 6.29 30.70
C THR A 541 -3.87 5.88 31.36
N GLN A 542 -3.21 4.82 30.92
CA GLN A 542 -1.90 4.36 31.40
C GLN A 542 -0.75 4.86 30.54
N GLY A 543 -0.99 5.81 29.63
CA GLY A 543 0.03 6.48 28.85
C GLY A 543 0.37 5.81 27.52
N ALA A 544 -0.52 4.96 26.97
CA ALA A 544 -0.32 4.37 25.64
C ALA A 544 -0.19 5.45 24.55
N ARG A 545 0.79 5.30 23.68
CA ARG A 545 0.89 6.05 22.42
C ARG A 545 0.53 5.13 21.26
N TRP A 546 -0.36 5.59 20.40
CA TRP A 546 -1.04 4.75 19.45
C TRP A 546 -0.48 4.87 18.02
N MET A 547 -0.56 3.77 17.27
CA MET A 547 -0.37 3.71 15.83
C MET A 547 -1.52 2.96 15.18
N GLU A 548 -1.84 3.33 13.94
CA GLU A 548 -2.83 2.63 13.13
C GLU A 548 -2.21 1.47 12.38
N LYS A 549 -2.87 0.31 12.40
CA LYS A 549 -2.55 -0.83 11.53
C LYS A 549 -3.82 -1.52 11.06
N HIS A 550 -4.13 -1.40 9.78
CA HIS A 550 -5.33 -1.99 9.16
C HIS A 550 -6.63 -1.57 9.89
N GLY A 551 -6.68 -0.29 10.26
CA GLY A 551 -7.76 0.32 11.03
C GLY A 551 -7.71 0.08 12.54
N PHE A 552 -6.88 -0.84 13.02
CA PHE A 552 -6.70 -1.07 14.46
C PHE A 552 -5.75 -0.06 15.10
N GLU A 553 -6.13 0.37 16.30
CA GLU A 553 -5.21 1.07 17.20
C GLU A 553 -4.31 0.07 17.91
N ARG A 554 -3.01 0.34 17.92
CA ARG A 554 -1.99 -0.45 18.63
C ARG A 554 -1.13 0.46 19.47
N ALA A 555 -0.89 0.09 20.74
CA ALA A 555 0.05 0.81 21.58
C ALA A 555 1.48 0.66 21.03
N LYS A 556 2.13 1.77 20.66
CA LYS A 556 3.55 1.81 20.27
C LYS A 556 4.45 1.53 21.46
N TYR A 557 4.23 2.31 22.54
CA TYR A 557 4.93 2.29 23.81
C TYR A 557 4.08 2.99 24.87
N PHE A 558 4.46 2.91 26.13
CA PHE A 558 3.76 3.52 27.25
C PHE A 558 4.61 4.61 27.91
N VAL A 559 4.10 5.83 27.91
CA VAL A 559 4.81 7.00 28.45
C VAL A 559 4.64 7.05 29.97
N PRO A 560 5.74 7.09 30.74
CA PRO A 560 5.66 7.28 32.17
C PRO A 560 5.02 8.62 32.55
N ALA A 561 4.31 8.67 33.71
CA ALA A 561 3.69 9.89 34.19
C ALA A 561 4.72 11.05 34.33
N GLY A 562 4.29 12.24 33.94
CA GLY A 562 5.13 13.45 34.03
C GLY A 562 6.04 13.73 32.84
N LYS A 563 6.00 12.93 31.79
CA LYS A 563 6.68 13.22 30.53
C LYS A 563 5.81 14.10 29.61
N ASP A 564 6.46 14.97 28.84
CA ASP A 564 5.80 15.79 27.81
C ASP A 564 5.37 14.93 26.60
N LEU A 565 4.06 14.69 26.49
CA LEU A 565 3.48 13.90 25.42
C LEU A 565 3.58 14.61 24.06
N LEU A 566 3.45 15.94 24.04
CA LEU A 566 3.48 16.72 22.81
C LEU A 566 4.86 16.71 22.18
N ALA A 567 5.90 16.84 23.00
CA ALA A 567 7.29 16.74 22.55
C ALA A 567 7.58 15.38 21.94
N LEU A 568 7.13 14.27 22.56
CA LEU A 568 7.28 12.92 22.03
C LEU A 568 6.55 12.69 20.70
N ASP A 569 5.37 13.27 20.54
CA ASP A 569 4.61 13.13 19.28
C ASP A 569 5.20 13.95 18.13
N GLN A 570 5.87 15.03 18.44
CA GLN A 570 6.55 15.90 17.49
C GLN A 570 7.96 15.43 17.14
N SER A 571 8.52 14.47 17.89
CA SER A 571 9.84 13.89 17.63
C SER A 571 9.85 13.10 16.32
N LYS A 572 10.18 13.82 15.23
CA LYS A 572 10.30 13.26 13.87
C LYS A 572 11.75 13.33 13.44
N THR A 573 12.44 12.21 13.42
CA THR A 573 13.88 12.16 13.14
C THR A 573 14.31 10.91 12.38
N PHE A 574 15.42 11.02 11.65
CA PHE A 574 16.16 9.89 11.09
C PHE A 574 17.23 9.33 12.05
N TYR A 575 17.42 9.96 13.18
CA TYR A 575 18.41 9.66 14.23
C TYR A 575 17.74 8.98 15.44
N LYS A 576 18.41 8.98 16.58
CA LYS A 576 17.88 8.46 17.85
C LYS A 576 16.58 9.18 18.22
N PRO A 577 15.47 8.44 18.38
CA PRO A 577 14.18 9.05 18.72
C PRO A 577 14.03 9.22 20.24
N ASP A 578 13.23 10.22 20.67
CA ASP A 578 13.01 10.56 22.08
C ASP A 578 12.33 9.46 22.92
N TRP A 579 11.61 8.54 22.24
CA TRP A 579 11.02 7.38 22.91
C TRP A 579 12.01 6.23 23.18
N PHE A 580 13.28 6.35 22.80
CA PHE A 580 14.28 5.28 22.86
C PHE A 580 14.40 4.65 24.26
N ASP A 581 14.58 5.47 25.29
CA ASP A 581 14.74 4.98 26.67
C ASP A 581 13.46 4.39 27.24
N ILE A 582 12.29 4.89 26.82
CA ILE A 582 10.98 4.36 27.20
C ILE A 582 10.86 2.91 26.70
N VAL A 583 11.13 2.70 25.41
CA VAL A 583 11.08 1.36 24.80
C VAL A 583 12.17 0.45 25.38
N GLY A 584 13.35 1.00 25.71
CA GLY A 584 14.41 0.26 26.40
C GLY A 584 13.99 -0.29 27.75
N ALA A 585 13.26 0.51 28.53
CA ALA A 585 12.71 0.09 29.81
C ALA A 585 11.64 -1.01 29.65
N GLU A 586 10.80 -0.93 28.61
CA GLU A 586 9.82 -1.98 28.29
C GLU A 586 10.52 -3.28 27.90
N VAL A 587 11.53 -3.24 27.02
CA VAL A 587 12.33 -4.40 26.59
C VAL A 587 13.03 -5.04 27.79
N LYS A 588 13.61 -4.25 28.69
CA LYS A 588 14.21 -4.72 29.92
C LYS A 588 13.20 -5.46 30.79
N CYS A 589 12.01 -4.87 30.98
CA CYS A 589 10.95 -5.48 31.77
C CYS A 589 10.49 -6.83 31.16
N CYS A 590 10.32 -6.91 29.83
CA CYS A 590 9.99 -8.16 29.15
C CYS A 590 11.05 -9.26 29.36
N LYS A 591 12.31 -8.91 29.61
CA LYS A 591 13.40 -9.86 29.79
C LYS A 591 13.67 -10.24 31.24
N GLU A 592 13.42 -9.36 32.19
CA GLU A 592 13.80 -9.51 33.61
C GLU A 592 12.61 -9.72 34.56
N ALA A 593 11.42 -9.26 34.17
CA ALA A 593 10.21 -9.33 34.99
C ALA A 593 9.02 -9.93 34.21
N VAL A 594 7.96 -9.14 34.01
CA VAL A 594 6.80 -9.52 33.19
C VAL A 594 6.16 -8.30 32.57
N CYS A 595 5.73 -8.40 31.32
CA CYS A 595 4.99 -7.37 30.62
C CYS A 595 3.74 -7.91 29.95
N VAL A 596 2.77 -7.01 29.70
CA VAL A 596 1.56 -7.29 28.92
C VAL A 596 1.59 -6.45 27.65
N ILE A 597 1.36 -7.09 26.51
CA ILE A 597 1.13 -6.43 25.22
C ILE A 597 -0.27 -6.80 24.71
N ASP A 598 -1.08 -5.79 24.38
CA ASP A 598 -2.36 -6.00 23.68
C ASP A 598 -2.09 -6.38 22.21
N MET A 599 -2.43 -7.63 21.86
CA MET A 599 -2.28 -8.19 20.53
C MET A 599 -3.62 -8.53 19.86
N SER A 600 -4.70 -7.90 20.33
CA SER A 600 -6.07 -8.12 19.85
C SER A 600 -6.25 -7.90 18.36
N SER A 601 -5.40 -7.07 17.75
CA SER A 601 -5.43 -6.77 16.32
C SER A 601 -4.98 -7.91 15.40
N PHE A 602 -4.36 -8.98 15.92
CA PHE A 602 -4.01 -10.14 15.09
C PHE A 602 -5.26 -10.79 14.52
N THR A 603 -5.16 -11.22 13.26
CA THR A 603 -6.22 -11.95 12.59
C THR A 603 -6.40 -13.34 13.18
N LYS A 604 -7.64 -13.76 13.40
CA LYS A 604 -8.00 -15.05 13.97
C LYS A 604 -9.10 -15.69 13.13
N PHE A 605 -8.85 -16.91 12.63
CA PHE A 605 -9.86 -17.69 11.93
C PHE A 605 -10.13 -18.99 12.68
N GLU A 606 -11.36 -19.47 12.59
CA GLU A 606 -11.73 -20.83 12.96
C GLU A 606 -12.13 -21.61 11.70
N LEU A 607 -11.50 -22.78 11.53
CA LEU A 607 -11.82 -23.73 10.47
C LEU A 607 -12.33 -25.01 11.10
N THR A 608 -13.57 -25.39 10.78
CA THR A 608 -14.25 -26.54 11.35
C THR A 608 -14.88 -27.43 10.28
N SER A 609 -14.96 -28.71 10.53
CA SER A 609 -15.67 -29.68 9.65
C SER A 609 -16.34 -30.78 10.45
N ALA A 610 -17.31 -31.44 9.83
CA ALA A 610 -17.94 -32.62 10.45
C ALA A 610 -17.00 -33.84 10.44
N GLY A 611 -16.18 -33.98 9.39
CA GLY A 611 -15.15 -35.01 9.25
C GLY A 611 -13.75 -34.45 9.31
N ASP A 612 -12.84 -34.96 8.50
CA ASP A 612 -11.42 -34.61 8.44
C ASP A 612 -11.10 -33.55 7.37
N GLN A 613 -12.12 -32.97 6.67
CA GLN A 613 -11.96 -32.03 5.56
C GLN A 613 -11.16 -30.80 5.96
N ALA A 614 -11.32 -30.30 7.20
CA ALA A 614 -10.55 -29.16 7.71
C ALA A 614 -9.05 -29.48 7.81
N LEU A 615 -8.71 -30.68 8.33
CA LEU A 615 -7.33 -31.15 8.38
C LEU A 615 -6.76 -31.35 6.97
N GLN A 616 -7.49 -32.01 6.07
CA GLN A 616 -7.05 -32.24 4.69
C GLN A 616 -6.76 -30.92 3.95
N LEU A 617 -7.65 -29.92 4.08
CA LEU A 617 -7.44 -28.60 3.48
C LEU A 617 -6.17 -27.94 4.05
N LEU A 618 -5.99 -27.93 5.36
CA LEU A 618 -4.82 -27.33 6.00
C LEU A 618 -3.53 -28.09 5.69
N GLN A 619 -3.56 -29.41 5.62
CA GLN A 619 -2.42 -30.21 5.20
C GLN A 619 -1.97 -29.88 3.77
N ARG A 620 -2.92 -29.58 2.87
CA ARG A 620 -2.62 -29.15 1.49
C ARG A 620 -2.05 -27.74 1.41
N LEU A 621 -2.51 -26.80 2.25
CA LEU A 621 -2.08 -25.40 2.21
C LEU A 621 -0.78 -25.15 2.97
N CYS A 622 -0.53 -25.89 4.06
CA CYS A 622 0.55 -25.69 4.99
C CYS A 622 1.74 -26.62 4.72
N ALA A 623 2.94 -26.07 4.79
CA ALA A 623 4.17 -26.84 4.59
C ALA A 623 4.51 -27.75 5.77
N ASN A 624 4.07 -27.40 6.99
CA ASN A 624 4.26 -28.23 8.18
C ASN A 624 3.15 -29.28 8.34
N ASP A 625 3.38 -30.27 9.17
CA ASP A 625 2.36 -31.27 9.52
C ASP A 625 1.42 -30.72 10.59
N LEU A 626 0.11 -30.84 10.34
CA LEU A 626 -0.95 -30.39 11.24
C LEU A 626 -1.73 -31.55 11.85
N ASP A 627 -1.40 -32.79 11.51
CA ASP A 627 -1.97 -33.99 12.19
C ASP A 627 -1.21 -34.24 13.50
N VAL A 628 -1.41 -33.38 14.43
CA VAL A 628 -0.81 -33.36 15.77
C VAL A 628 -1.88 -33.59 16.83
N PRO A 629 -1.54 -33.99 18.05
CA PRO A 629 -2.51 -34.13 19.14
C PRO A 629 -3.28 -32.84 19.42
N VAL A 630 -4.51 -32.96 19.93
CA VAL A 630 -5.33 -31.82 20.33
C VAL A 630 -4.58 -30.96 21.35
N GLY A 631 -4.66 -29.65 21.21
CA GLY A 631 -3.95 -28.66 22.03
C GLY A 631 -2.58 -28.26 21.46
N HIS A 632 -1.98 -28.98 20.52
CA HIS A 632 -0.69 -28.58 19.96
C HIS A 632 -0.82 -27.37 19.03
N ILE A 633 0.21 -26.54 19.06
CA ILE A 633 0.37 -25.34 18.23
C ILE A 633 1.46 -25.62 17.20
N VAL A 634 1.12 -25.51 15.92
CA VAL A 634 2.06 -25.65 14.82
C VAL A 634 2.27 -24.31 14.14
N HIS A 635 3.50 -23.82 14.15
CA HIS A 635 3.87 -22.64 13.35
C HIS A 635 4.25 -23.09 11.93
N THR A 636 3.60 -22.53 10.91
CA THR A 636 3.71 -23.00 9.52
C THR A 636 3.56 -21.86 8.52
N GLY A 637 4.10 -22.08 7.31
CA GLY A 637 3.75 -21.29 6.14
C GLY A 637 2.60 -21.94 5.37
N MET A 638 1.58 -21.16 4.97
CA MET A 638 0.76 -21.52 3.83
C MET A 638 1.51 -21.07 2.59
N LEU A 639 1.73 -21.99 1.65
CA LEU A 639 2.58 -21.75 0.49
C LEU A 639 1.77 -21.70 -0.81
N ASN A 640 2.36 -21.06 -1.84
CA ASN A 640 1.89 -21.13 -3.21
C ASN A 640 2.65 -22.19 -4.02
N GLN A 641 2.29 -22.37 -5.28
CA GLN A 641 2.86 -23.38 -6.17
C GLN A 641 4.37 -23.23 -6.40
N ARG A 642 4.93 -22.04 -6.14
CA ARG A 642 6.36 -21.74 -6.23
C ARG A 642 7.11 -21.97 -4.93
N GLY A 643 6.42 -22.37 -3.85
CA GLY A 643 6.98 -22.53 -2.52
C GLY A 643 7.09 -21.23 -1.72
N GLY A 644 6.57 -20.08 -2.23
CA GLY A 644 6.58 -18.81 -1.52
C GLY A 644 5.45 -18.71 -0.49
N TYR A 645 5.65 -17.85 0.54
CA TYR A 645 4.71 -17.65 1.63
C TYR A 645 3.47 -16.84 1.22
N GLU A 646 2.31 -17.47 1.21
CA GLU A 646 1.03 -16.75 1.17
C GLU A 646 0.58 -16.32 2.57
N ASN A 647 0.98 -17.05 3.61
CA ASN A 647 0.77 -16.70 5.00
C ASN A 647 1.85 -17.32 5.89
N ASP A 648 2.27 -16.61 6.93
CA ASP A 648 3.12 -17.13 8.02
C ASP A 648 2.28 -17.12 9.30
N CYS A 649 1.77 -18.28 9.72
CA CYS A 649 0.73 -18.40 10.74
C CYS A 649 1.03 -19.45 11.80
N SER A 650 0.32 -19.35 12.92
CA SER A 650 0.24 -20.39 13.93
C SER A 650 -1.13 -21.06 13.87
N VAL A 651 -1.16 -22.39 13.81
CA VAL A 651 -2.37 -23.18 13.78
C VAL A 651 -2.45 -24.02 15.06
N VAL A 652 -3.57 -23.92 15.76
CA VAL A 652 -3.86 -24.70 16.96
C VAL A 652 -4.92 -25.74 16.63
N ARG A 653 -4.69 -27.03 16.94
CA ARG A 653 -5.71 -28.04 16.85
C ARG A 653 -6.58 -28.02 18.11
N LEU A 654 -7.77 -27.42 18.04
CA LEU A 654 -8.67 -27.28 19.19
C LEU A 654 -9.43 -28.58 19.50
N SER A 655 -9.77 -29.32 18.45
CA SER A 655 -10.38 -30.65 18.52
C SER A 655 -9.96 -31.50 17.32
N LYS A 656 -10.49 -32.71 17.19
CA LYS A 656 -10.21 -33.59 16.04
C LYS A 656 -10.42 -32.85 14.71
N ASN A 657 -11.48 -32.06 14.61
CA ASN A 657 -11.96 -31.43 13.36
C ASN A 657 -12.09 -29.90 13.45
N SER A 658 -11.44 -29.25 14.43
CA SER A 658 -11.49 -27.81 14.66
C SER A 658 -10.10 -27.24 14.84
N PHE A 659 -9.81 -26.17 14.08
CA PHE A 659 -8.52 -25.50 14.06
C PHE A 659 -8.68 -23.99 14.25
N PHE A 660 -7.79 -23.40 15.06
CA PHE A 660 -7.71 -21.96 15.29
C PHE A 660 -6.43 -21.43 14.62
N ILE A 661 -6.59 -20.51 13.68
CA ILE A 661 -5.52 -19.99 12.84
C ILE A 661 -5.25 -18.56 13.25
N ILE A 662 -3.99 -18.23 13.57
CA ILE A 662 -3.54 -16.91 13.99
C ILE A 662 -2.61 -16.39 12.89
N SER A 663 -2.95 -15.24 12.31
CA SER A 663 -2.24 -14.62 11.19
C SER A 663 -1.91 -13.15 11.49
N PRO A 664 -0.95 -12.54 10.78
CA PRO A 664 -0.70 -11.11 10.87
C PRO A 664 -1.94 -10.27 10.56
N THR A 665 -2.06 -9.11 11.17
CA THR A 665 -3.23 -8.22 11.07
C THR A 665 -3.54 -7.78 9.64
N ASP A 666 -2.52 -7.40 8.88
CA ASP A 666 -2.64 -6.90 7.50
C ASP A 666 -2.84 -8.01 6.46
N GLN A 667 -2.85 -9.27 6.91
CA GLN A 667 -3.17 -10.42 6.07
C GLN A 667 -4.61 -10.91 6.18
N GLN A 668 -5.47 -10.24 6.91
CA GLN A 668 -6.85 -10.67 7.16
C GLN A 668 -7.58 -11.04 5.85
N VAL A 669 -7.62 -10.14 4.89
CA VAL A 669 -8.31 -10.35 3.61
C VAL A 669 -7.52 -11.29 2.69
N HIS A 670 -6.20 -11.16 2.66
CA HIS A 670 -5.34 -11.99 1.81
C HIS A 670 -5.41 -13.47 2.24
N CYS A 671 -5.22 -13.75 3.52
CA CYS A 671 -5.27 -15.11 4.06
C CYS A 671 -6.67 -15.72 3.92
N TRP A 672 -7.73 -14.95 4.22
CA TRP A 672 -9.10 -15.38 3.97
C TRP A 672 -9.33 -15.80 2.52
N SER A 673 -8.90 -14.94 1.58
CA SER A 673 -9.05 -15.20 0.15
C SER A 673 -8.26 -16.42 -0.30
N TRP A 674 -7.05 -16.63 0.25
CA TRP A 674 -6.23 -17.79 -0.06
C TRP A 674 -6.86 -19.09 0.39
N ILE A 675 -7.35 -19.15 1.64
CA ILE A 675 -8.04 -20.34 2.16
C ILE A 675 -9.31 -20.60 1.35
N LYS A 676 -10.15 -19.58 1.12
CA LYS A 676 -11.40 -19.70 0.34
C LYS A 676 -11.16 -20.18 -1.08
N LYS A 677 -10.10 -19.74 -1.73
CA LYS A 677 -9.73 -20.14 -3.10
C LYS A 677 -9.49 -21.65 -3.22
N HIS A 678 -8.99 -22.26 -2.18
CA HIS A 678 -8.64 -23.70 -2.16
C HIS A 678 -9.64 -24.55 -1.39
N MET A 679 -10.64 -23.94 -0.79
CA MET A 679 -11.67 -24.60 0.00
C MET A 679 -12.66 -25.29 -0.95
N PRO A 680 -12.88 -26.61 -0.82
CA PRO A 680 -13.89 -27.29 -1.61
C PRO A 680 -15.30 -26.78 -1.28
N SER A 681 -16.21 -26.93 -2.23
CA SER A 681 -17.64 -26.59 -2.04
C SER A 681 -18.32 -27.67 -1.21
N ASP A 682 -17.96 -27.79 0.05
CA ASP A 682 -18.52 -28.76 1.02
C ASP A 682 -19.33 -28.00 2.08
N PRO A 683 -20.65 -28.25 2.23
CA PRO A 683 -21.47 -27.60 3.24
C PRO A 683 -21.09 -27.92 4.68
N GLN A 684 -20.29 -28.96 4.90
CA GLN A 684 -19.82 -29.38 6.23
C GLN A 684 -18.49 -28.75 6.63
N LEU A 685 -17.85 -27.98 5.72
CA LEU A 685 -16.57 -27.28 5.96
C LEU A 685 -16.82 -25.79 6.13
N HIS A 686 -16.53 -25.27 7.32
CA HIS A 686 -16.81 -23.88 7.69
C HIS A 686 -15.53 -23.14 8.04
N LEU A 687 -15.32 -21.99 7.40
CA LEU A 687 -14.29 -21.01 7.75
C LEU A 687 -14.97 -19.76 8.29
N GLU A 688 -14.59 -19.33 9.47
CA GLU A 688 -15.11 -18.12 10.11
C GLU A 688 -13.99 -17.16 10.50
N ASP A 689 -14.17 -15.86 10.26
CA ASP A 689 -13.33 -14.81 10.81
C ASP A 689 -13.81 -14.46 12.22
N VAL A 690 -13.06 -14.90 13.21
CA VAL A 690 -13.34 -14.70 14.64
C VAL A 690 -12.46 -13.63 15.26
N SER A 691 -11.82 -12.77 14.43
CA SER A 691 -10.92 -11.71 14.89
C SER A 691 -11.61 -10.76 15.88
N TRP A 692 -12.89 -10.52 15.68
CA TRP A 692 -13.71 -9.64 16.52
C TRP A 692 -14.22 -10.31 17.80
N LYS A 693 -14.22 -11.66 17.88
CA LYS A 693 -14.74 -12.41 19.03
C LYS A 693 -13.74 -12.47 20.19
N TYR A 694 -12.44 -12.37 19.90
CA TYR A 694 -11.37 -12.59 20.87
C TYR A 694 -10.45 -11.40 21.02
N THR A 695 -10.29 -10.93 22.24
CA THR A 695 -9.16 -10.11 22.70
C THR A 695 -7.95 -11.02 22.90
N ALA A 696 -6.75 -10.51 22.60
CA ALA A 696 -5.51 -11.24 22.78
C ALA A 696 -4.52 -10.45 23.63
N LEU A 697 -4.04 -11.04 24.72
CA LEU A 697 -2.96 -10.51 25.54
C LEU A 697 -1.72 -11.39 25.43
N ASN A 698 -0.57 -10.77 25.23
CA ASN A 698 0.73 -11.45 25.30
C ASN A 698 1.38 -11.09 26.64
N LEU A 699 1.43 -12.07 27.54
CA LEU A 699 2.10 -12.00 28.84
C LEU A 699 3.53 -12.48 28.66
N ILE A 700 4.51 -11.61 28.75
CA ILE A 700 5.91 -11.86 28.36
C ILE A 700 6.84 -11.63 29.52
N GLY A 701 7.75 -12.55 29.74
CA GLY A 701 8.84 -12.46 30.69
C GLY A 701 8.96 -13.65 31.60
N PRO A 702 10.09 -13.79 32.32
CA PRO A 702 10.37 -14.96 33.19
C PRO A 702 9.35 -15.13 34.32
N ARG A 703 8.67 -14.05 34.74
CA ARG A 703 7.66 -14.09 35.83
C ARG A 703 6.23 -14.32 35.31
N ALA A 704 6.04 -14.50 33.98
CA ALA A 704 4.72 -14.70 33.39
C ALA A 704 4.01 -15.97 33.94
N MET A 705 4.78 -17.04 34.15
CA MET A 705 4.27 -18.29 34.71
C MET A 705 3.79 -18.10 36.15
N ASP A 706 4.50 -17.32 36.96
CA ASP A 706 4.12 -17.06 38.36
C ASP A 706 2.79 -16.31 38.44
N VAL A 707 2.60 -15.30 37.57
CA VAL A 707 1.34 -14.54 37.50
C VAL A 707 0.17 -15.43 37.15
N LEU A 708 0.30 -16.29 36.12
CA LEU A 708 -0.78 -17.17 35.70
C LEU A 708 -1.05 -18.28 36.72
N SER A 709 -0.03 -18.78 37.42
CA SER A 709 -0.19 -19.81 38.43
C SER A 709 -1.04 -19.35 39.60
N GLU A 710 -1.10 -18.05 39.89
CA GLU A 710 -1.98 -17.51 40.92
C GLU A 710 -3.41 -17.23 40.45
N LEU A 711 -3.60 -17.09 39.14
CA LEU A 711 -4.89 -16.79 38.50
C LEU A 711 -5.61 -18.05 37.99
N SER A 712 -4.98 -19.22 38.10
CA SER A 712 -5.55 -20.46 37.58
C SER A 712 -5.21 -21.64 38.47
N TYR A 713 -6.14 -22.62 38.54
CA TYR A 713 -5.93 -23.89 39.21
C TYR A 713 -5.18 -24.93 38.33
N VAL A 714 -4.92 -24.60 37.05
CA VAL A 714 -4.15 -25.44 36.14
C VAL A 714 -2.68 -25.31 36.44
N SER A 715 -1.98 -26.43 36.61
CA SER A 715 -0.51 -26.40 36.76
C SER A 715 0.15 -25.84 35.50
N MET A 716 0.98 -24.82 35.68
CA MET A 716 1.69 -24.11 34.60
C MET A 716 3.11 -24.64 34.38
N THR A 717 3.51 -25.76 35.10
CA THR A 717 4.86 -26.32 34.93
C THR A 717 5.03 -26.91 33.52
N PRO A 718 6.28 -26.96 32.98
CA PRO A 718 6.54 -27.49 31.65
C PRO A 718 6.01 -28.92 31.39
N GLU A 719 5.91 -29.75 32.45
CA GLU A 719 5.37 -31.12 32.34
C GLU A 719 3.86 -31.09 32.09
N HIS A 720 3.13 -30.19 32.71
CA HIS A 720 1.67 -30.09 32.60
C HIS A 720 1.24 -29.09 31.51
N PHE A 721 2.09 -28.15 31.16
CA PHE A 721 1.84 -27.15 30.11
C PHE A 721 3.09 -26.97 29.24
N PRO A 722 3.36 -27.92 28.34
CA PRO A 722 4.55 -27.92 27.50
C PRO A 722 4.56 -26.73 26.53
N SER A 723 5.73 -26.37 26.00
CA SER A 723 5.89 -25.33 24.97
C SER A 723 5.12 -25.70 23.70
N LEU A 724 4.58 -24.71 23.02
CA LEU A 724 3.72 -24.84 21.83
C LEU A 724 2.47 -25.68 22.08
N PHE A 725 1.87 -25.45 23.25
CA PHE A 725 0.61 -26.08 23.64
C PHE A 725 -0.45 -25.05 24.01
N CYS A 726 -1.69 -25.34 23.72
CA CYS A 726 -2.87 -24.54 24.04
C CYS A 726 -3.76 -25.30 25.00
N LYS A 727 -4.19 -24.66 26.07
CA LYS A 727 -5.23 -25.14 26.98
C LYS A 727 -6.33 -24.10 27.10
N GLU A 728 -7.58 -24.57 27.09
CA GLU A 728 -8.71 -23.78 27.52
C GLU A 728 -8.85 -23.94 29.05
N MET A 729 -8.83 -22.81 29.77
CA MET A 729 -8.81 -22.79 31.21
C MET A 729 -9.42 -21.50 31.75
N SER A 730 -9.62 -21.45 33.07
CA SER A 730 -10.04 -20.24 33.79
C SER A 730 -8.83 -19.37 34.13
N VAL A 731 -9.00 -18.04 34.00
CA VAL A 731 -8.03 -17.03 34.47
C VAL A 731 -8.80 -16.00 35.31
N GLY A 732 -8.52 -15.94 36.61
CA GLY A 732 -9.39 -15.24 37.56
C GLY A 732 -10.79 -15.86 37.56
N TYR A 733 -11.84 -15.06 37.44
CA TYR A 733 -13.21 -15.53 37.33
C TYR A 733 -13.66 -15.83 35.88
N ALA A 734 -12.84 -15.52 34.88
CA ALA A 734 -13.17 -15.75 33.48
C ALA A 734 -12.88 -17.20 33.05
N ASN A 735 -13.86 -17.85 32.41
CA ASN A 735 -13.74 -19.18 31.88
C ASN A 735 -13.54 -19.19 30.35
N GLY A 736 -13.10 -20.33 29.80
CA GLY A 736 -12.96 -20.48 28.35
C GLY A 736 -11.83 -19.66 27.75
N ILE A 737 -10.81 -19.35 28.54
CA ILE A 737 -9.64 -18.60 28.06
C ILE A 737 -8.68 -19.60 27.40
N ARG A 738 -8.37 -19.37 26.12
CA ARG A 738 -7.36 -20.16 25.38
C ARG A 738 -5.98 -19.62 25.72
N VAL A 739 -5.27 -20.29 26.59
CA VAL A 739 -3.91 -19.96 27.00
C VAL A 739 -2.93 -20.78 26.18
N MET A 740 -1.98 -20.12 25.54
CA MET A 740 -0.98 -20.73 24.65
C MET A 740 0.42 -20.49 25.18
N SER A 741 1.21 -21.54 25.35
CA SER A 741 2.60 -21.46 25.80
C SER A 741 3.53 -21.04 24.65
N MET A 742 3.32 -19.82 24.15
CA MET A 742 4.14 -19.18 23.12
C MET A 742 4.11 -17.67 23.25
N THR A 743 5.12 -17.01 22.68
CA THR A 743 5.14 -15.56 22.51
C THR A 743 5.64 -15.19 21.11
N HIS A 744 5.31 -13.99 20.64
CA HIS A 744 5.82 -13.48 19.37
C HIS A 744 7.20 -12.80 19.49
N THR A 745 7.78 -12.79 20.68
CA THR A 745 9.08 -12.19 20.98
C THR A 745 10.20 -13.21 21.16
N GLY A 746 9.85 -14.47 21.38
CA GLY A 746 10.78 -15.54 21.73
C GLY A 746 11.33 -15.46 23.17
N GLU A 747 10.78 -14.53 24.00
CA GLU A 747 10.96 -14.55 25.45
C GLU A 747 9.93 -15.52 26.09
N PRO A 748 10.18 -16.05 27.31
CA PRO A 748 9.21 -16.88 28.03
C PRO A 748 7.86 -16.17 28.18
N GLY A 749 6.76 -16.90 28.16
CA GLY A 749 5.44 -16.30 28.38
C GLY A 749 4.30 -17.01 27.67
N PHE A 750 3.15 -16.36 27.64
CA PHE A 750 1.90 -16.94 27.18
C PHE A 750 1.10 -15.94 26.35
N MET A 751 0.38 -16.46 25.36
CA MET A 751 -0.70 -15.74 24.69
C MET A 751 -2.04 -16.16 25.29
N LEU A 752 -2.85 -15.20 25.67
CA LEU A 752 -4.19 -15.40 26.21
C LEU A 752 -5.22 -14.91 25.20
N TYR A 753 -6.03 -15.80 24.65
CA TYR A 753 -7.16 -15.45 23.78
C TYR A 753 -8.45 -15.64 24.60
N MET A 754 -9.17 -14.55 24.76
CA MET A 754 -10.37 -14.52 25.60
C MET A 754 -11.55 -13.89 24.84
N PRO A 755 -12.79 -14.32 25.10
CA PRO A 755 -13.97 -13.60 24.66
C PRO A 755 -13.88 -12.12 25.05
N ILE A 756 -14.30 -11.23 24.14
CA ILE A 756 -14.12 -9.78 24.31
C ILE A 756 -14.73 -9.25 25.61
N GLU A 757 -15.81 -9.85 26.08
CA GLU A 757 -16.52 -9.50 27.32
C GLU A 757 -15.68 -9.71 28.61
N TYR A 758 -14.70 -10.62 28.57
CA TYR A 758 -13.80 -10.87 29.71
C TYR A 758 -12.51 -10.05 29.67
N ALA A 759 -12.26 -9.32 28.59
CA ALA A 759 -10.96 -8.68 28.35
C ALA A 759 -10.53 -7.77 29.50
N LEU A 760 -11.42 -6.88 29.95
CA LEU A 760 -11.10 -5.92 31.00
C LEU A 760 -10.91 -6.62 32.35
N HIS A 761 -11.71 -7.63 32.66
CA HIS A 761 -11.56 -8.43 33.91
C HIS A 761 -10.19 -9.13 33.92
N VAL A 762 -9.90 -9.93 32.89
CA VAL A 762 -8.63 -10.68 32.81
C VAL A 762 -7.43 -9.74 32.85
N TYR A 763 -7.48 -8.64 32.10
CA TYR A 763 -6.41 -7.63 32.15
C TYR A 763 -6.19 -7.07 33.57
N ASN A 764 -7.26 -6.66 34.25
CA ASN A 764 -7.16 -6.12 35.60
C ASN A 764 -6.62 -7.13 36.63
N GLU A 765 -7.07 -8.40 36.58
CA GLU A 765 -6.57 -9.47 37.42
C GLU A 765 -5.08 -9.75 37.17
N VAL A 766 -4.68 -9.86 35.89
CA VAL A 766 -3.27 -10.04 35.50
C VAL A 766 -2.41 -8.88 36.01
N MET A 767 -2.88 -7.64 35.85
CA MET A 767 -2.14 -6.45 36.32
C MET A 767 -2.10 -6.39 37.85
N SER A 768 -3.18 -6.74 38.56
CA SER A 768 -3.26 -6.73 40.01
C SER A 768 -2.31 -7.76 40.62
N VAL A 769 -2.41 -9.03 40.21
CA VAL A 769 -1.53 -10.10 40.71
C VAL A 769 -0.08 -9.84 40.27
N GLY A 770 0.12 -9.33 39.09
CA GLY A 770 1.44 -9.07 38.52
C GLY A 770 2.22 -7.96 39.19
N GLN A 771 1.58 -7.07 39.99
CA GLN A 771 2.27 -5.94 40.69
C GLN A 771 3.47 -6.41 41.51
N LYS A 772 3.33 -7.46 42.30
CA LYS A 772 4.42 -8.03 43.12
C LYS A 772 5.55 -8.64 42.28
N TYR A 773 5.29 -8.93 41.01
CA TYR A 773 6.26 -9.46 40.03
C TYR A 773 6.82 -8.37 39.12
N GLY A 774 6.48 -7.10 39.34
CA GLY A 774 6.94 -5.96 38.58
C GLY A 774 6.31 -5.82 37.22
N ILE A 775 5.06 -6.25 37.06
CA ILE A 775 4.34 -6.20 35.76
C ILE A 775 4.20 -4.77 35.24
N ARG A 776 4.37 -4.61 33.92
CA ARG A 776 4.13 -3.36 33.20
C ARG A 776 3.45 -3.63 31.86
N ASN A 777 2.84 -2.61 31.28
CA ASN A 777 2.49 -2.63 29.87
C ASN A 777 3.74 -2.45 29.03
N ALA A 778 3.73 -3.04 27.82
CA ALA A 778 4.72 -2.80 26.78
C ALA A 778 4.03 -2.69 25.42
N GLY A 779 4.67 -2.00 24.48
CA GLY A 779 4.12 -1.73 23.18
C GLY A 779 4.79 -2.50 22.04
N TYR A 780 4.27 -2.26 20.84
CA TYR A 780 4.77 -2.91 19.63
C TYR A 780 6.22 -2.54 19.27
N TYR A 781 6.77 -1.43 19.78
CA TYR A 781 8.17 -1.09 19.54
C TYR A 781 9.11 -1.99 20.32
N ALA A 782 8.74 -2.34 21.57
CA ALA A 782 9.45 -3.35 22.35
C ALA A 782 9.39 -4.73 21.67
N LEU A 783 8.19 -5.14 21.20
CA LEU A 783 8.01 -6.39 20.45
C LEU A 783 8.92 -6.41 19.20
N ARG A 784 9.00 -5.31 18.44
CA ARG A 784 9.84 -5.23 17.23
C ARG A 784 11.33 -5.38 17.54
N SER A 785 11.81 -4.80 18.63
CA SER A 785 13.18 -4.98 19.09
C SER A 785 13.45 -6.43 19.51
N LEU A 786 12.57 -7.01 20.35
CA LEU A 786 12.73 -8.37 20.86
C LEU A 786 12.71 -9.42 19.73
N ARG A 787 11.77 -9.31 18.76
CA ARG A 787 11.67 -10.28 17.66
C ARG A 787 12.92 -10.30 16.76
N ILE A 788 13.51 -9.11 16.50
CA ILE A 788 14.72 -8.99 15.68
C ILE A 788 15.91 -9.68 16.36
N GLU A 789 16.07 -9.52 17.68
CA GLU A 789 17.10 -10.19 18.46
C GLU A 789 17.04 -11.72 18.35
N LYS A 790 15.85 -12.29 18.10
CA LYS A 790 15.62 -13.73 17.93
C LYS A 790 15.64 -14.17 16.47
N PHE A 791 15.91 -13.26 15.53
CA PHE A 791 15.87 -13.53 14.09
C PHE A 791 14.49 -13.97 13.58
N PHE A 792 13.43 -13.46 14.22
CA PHE A 792 12.07 -13.74 13.78
C PHE A 792 11.70 -12.81 12.63
N ALA A 793 11.40 -13.40 11.49
CA ALA A 793 10.95 -12.68 10.31
C ALA A 793 9.48 -12.23 10.46
N PHE A 794 9.12 -11.17 9.74
CA PHE A 794 7.80 -10.57 9.75
C PHE A 794 7.22 -10.64 8.31
N TRP A 795 6.02 -11.21 8.17
CA TRP A 795 5.38 -11.27 6.86
C TRP A 795 4.99 -9.86 6.37
N GLY A 796 5.13 -9.61 5.06
CA GLY A 796 4.93 -8.30 4.43
C GLY A 796 6.13 -7.36 4.53
N GLN A 797 7.15 -7.71 5.31
CA GLN A 797 8.40 -6.97 5.43
C GLN A 797 9.62 -7.83 5.12
N ASP A 798 9.75 -8.98 5.82
CA ASP A 798 10.87 -9.93 5.64
C ASP A 798 10.44 -11.13 4.76
N LEU A 799 9.18 -11.49 4.77
CA LEU A 799 8.59 -12.60 4.01
C LEU A 799 7.50 -12.08 3.10
N ASP A 800 7.37 -12.70 1.93
CA ASP A 800 6.30 -12.44 0.95
C ASP A 800 6.03 -13.69 0.08
N SER A 801 5.15 -13.57 -0.91
CA SER A 801 4.78 -14.65 -1.82
C SER A 801 5.91 -15.13 -2.76
N PHE A 802 7.07 -14.48 -2.74
CA PHE A 802 8.28 -14.88 -3.48
C PHE A 802 9.36 -15.48 -2.60
N THR A 803 9.20 -15.42 -1.28
CA THR A 803 10.19 -15.90 -0.32
C THR A 803 9.83 -17.32 0.12
N THR A 804 10.77 -18.24 0.02
CA THR A 804 10.57 -19.64 0.41
C THR A 804 11.08 -19.92 1.84
N PRO A 805 10.56 -20.98 2.50
CA PRO A 805 11.09 -21.43 3.79
C PRO A 805 12.59 -21.80 3.76
N LEU A 806 13.07 -22.30 2.62
CA LEU A 806 14.50 -22.65 2.45
C LEU A 806 15.38 -21.39 2.45
N GLU A 807 14.96 -20.36 1.71
CA GLU A 807 15.67 -19.05 1.71
C GLU A 807 15.77 -18.43 3.10
N CYS A 808 14.73 -18.62 3.93
CA CYS A 808 14.67 -18.07 5.28
C CYS A 808 15.37 -18.92 6.35
N GLY A 809 15.97 -20.08 6.01
CA GLY A 809 16.52 -21.01 6.99
C GLY A 809 15.47 -21.66 7.90
N ARG A 810 14.27 -21.88 7.38
CA ARG A 810 13.12 -22.45 8.09
C ARG A 810 12.71 -23.80 7.49
N GLU A 811 13.62 -24.49 6.80
CA GLU A 811 13.41 -25.81 6.21
C GLU A 811 12.93 -26.85 7.21
N PHE A 812 13.28 -26.72 8.49
CA PHE A 812 12.81 -27.62 9.57
C PHE A 812 11.29 -27.60 9.79
N ARG A 813 10.62 -26.56 9.30
CA ARG A 813 9.15 -26.39 9.32
C ARG A 813 8.47 -26.96 8.08
N VAL A 814 9.23 -27.48 7.11
CA VAL A 814 8.70 -28.11 5.90
C VAL A 814 8.79 -29.61 6.05
N LYS A 815 7.62 -30.26 6.12
CA LYS A 815 7.51 -31.72 6.26
C LYS A 815 7.30 -32.33 4.88
N PHE A 816 8.41 -32.64 4.20
CA PHE A 816 8.39 -33.25 2.86
C PHE A 816 7.87 -34.70 2.86
N ASP A 817 7.90 -35.35 4.00
CA ASP A 817 7.58 -36.77 4.25
C ASP A 817 6.16 -36.99 4.82
N LYS A 818 5.37 -35.92 5.01
CA LYS A 818 3.99 -36.10 5.44
C LYS A 818 3.12 -36.77 4.36
N ASP A 819 2.09 -37.49 4.76
CA ASP A 819 1.24 -38.31 3.87
C ASP A 819 0.49 -37.50 2.81
N THR A 820 0.14 -36.23 3.12
CA THR A 820 -0.61 -35.37 2.21
C THR A 820 0.35 -34.42 1.49
N ASP A 821 0.26 -34.37 0.15
CA ASP A 821 1.00 -33.40 -0.63
C ASP A 821 0.52 -31.96 -0.36
N PHE A 822 1.44 -30.99 -0.42
CA PHE A 822 1.16 -29.59 -0.16
C PHE A 822 1.60 -28.69 -1.31
N LEU A 823 0.95 -27.52 -1.43
CA LEU A 823 1.27 -26.53 -2.46
C LEU A 823 2.73 -26.10 -2.35
N GLY A 824 3.44 -26.14 -3.48
CA GLY A 824 4.83 -25.72 -3.59
C GLY A 824 5.87 -26.76 -3.20
N ARG A 825 5.48 -27.99 -2.82
CA ARG A 825 6.40 -29.08 -2.45
C ARG A 825 7.45 -29.35 -3.53
N ASP A 826 7.02 -29.50 -4.78
CA ASP A 826 7.92 -29.79 -5.90
C ASP A 826 8.90 -28.65 -6.18
N ALA A 827 8.45 -27.40 -6.04
CA ALA A 827 9.32 -26.23 -6.18
C ALA A 827 10.38 -26.19 -5.08
N LEU A 828 10.01 -26.51 -3.83
CA LEU A 828 10.95 -26.57 -2.71
C LEU A 828 11.92 -27.75 -2.84
N LEU A 829 11.46 -28.92 -3.34
CA LEU A 829 12.35 -30.05 -3.60
C LEU A 829 13.40 -29.71 -4.68
N ARG A 830 13.00 -29.06 -5.77
CA ARG A 830 13.94 -28.57 -6.78
C ARG A 830 14.93 -27.58 -6.17
N GLN A 831 14.46 -26.58 -5.45
CA GLN A 831 15.30 -25.59 -4.79
C GLN A 831 16.27 -26.22 -3.78
N ARG A 832 15.87 -27.29 -3.09
CA ARG A 832 16.73 -28.03 -2.16
C ARG A 832 17.90 -28.72 -2.88
N VAL A 833 17.65 -29.22 -4.10
CA VAL A 833 18.71 -29.87 -4.93
C VAL A 833 19.62 -28.82 -5.57
N GLU A 834 19.04 -27.77 -6.13
CA GLU A 834 19.76 -26.71 -6.83
C GLU A 834 20.53 -25.76 -5.88
N GLY A 835 20.09 -25.70 -4.62
CA GLY A 835 20.57 -24.73 -3.63
C GLY A 835 19.82 -23.41 -3.68
N VAL A 836 19.93 -22.62 -2.62
CA VAL A 836 19.30 -21.30 -2.53
C VAL A 836 20.23 -20.21 -3.06
N THR A 837 19.73 -19.39 -3.97
CA THR A 837 20.47 -18.25 -4.55
C THR A 837 20.18 -16.94 -3.80
N ARG A 838 19.25 -16.99 -2.85
CA ARG A 838 18.85 -15.88 -1.99
C ARG A 838 18.73 -16.37 -0.55
N ARG A 839 19.43 -15.72 0.39
CA ARG A 839 19.47 -16.21 1.78
C ARG A 839 19.22 -15.10 2.78
N PHE A 840 18.28 -15.35 3.70
CA PHE A 840 17.97 -14.45 4.81
C PHE A 840 19.04 -14.51 5.87
N VAL A 841 19.54 -13.34 6.31
CA VAL A 841 20.61 -13.18 7.27
C VAL A 841 20.29 -12.12 8.32
N MET A 842 20.94 -12.23 9.47
CA MET A 842 20.99 -11.23 10.51
C MET A 842 22.34 -10.51 10.46
N LEU A 843 22.30 -9.18 10.40
CA LEU A 843 23.50 -8.34 10.42
C LEU A 843 23.50 -7.49 11.70
N VAL A 844 24.66 -7.37 12.34
CA VAL A 844 24.89 -6.47 13.48
C VAL A 844 25.89 -5.43 13.04
N LEU A 845 25.53 -4.14 13.14
CA LEU A 845 26.42 -3.03 12.80
C LEU A 845 27.51 -2.90 13.87
N GLU A 846 28.75 -2.65 13.47
CA GLU A 846 29.89 -2.57 14.39
C GLU A 846 30.20 -1.13 14.82
N ASP A 847 30.52 -0.25 13.92
CA ASP A 847 31.03 1.10 14.20
C ASP A 847 29.95 2.18 14.01
N HIS A 848 28.70 1.88 14.38
CA HIS A 848 27.57 2.80 14.26
C HIS A 848 27.32 3.48 15.60
N ASP A 849 27.46 4.82 15.63
CA ASP A 849 27.16 5.63 16.81
C ASP A 849 25.64 5.86 16.90
N THR A 850 25.04 5.37 17.99
CA THR A 850 23.58 5.45 18.20
C THR A 850 23.09 6.88 18.38
N GLU A 851 23.93 7.79 18.87
CA GLU A 851 23.57 9.20 19.11
C GLU A 851 23.78 10.08 17.88
N LEU A 852 24.83 9.83 17.11
CA LEU A 852 25.26 10.75 16.05
C LEU A 852 24.94 10.28 14.65
N ASP A 853 24.90 8.97 14.43
CA ASP A 853 24.68 8.41 13.10
C ASP A 853 23.20 8.26 12.75
N VAL A 854 22.92 8.32 11.45
CA VAL A 854 21.57 8.06 10.90
C VAL A 854 21.20 6.61 11.15
N TRP A 855 20.04 6.38 11.77
CA TRP A 855 19.60 5.03 12.09
C TRP A 855 19.24 4.21 10.85
N PRO A 856 19.60 2.89 10.82
CA PRO A 856 19.22 2.02 9.72
C PRO A 856 17.71 1.83 9.66
N TRP A 857 17.22 1.65 8.42
CA TRP A 857 15.81 1.38 8.15
C TRP A 857 15.68 0.09 7.32
N TRP A 858 14.68 -0.01 6.48
CA TRP A 858 14.56 -1.07 5.47
C TRP A 858 15.05 -0.58 4.11
N GLY A 859 15.48 -1.52 3.26
CA GLY A 859 15.91 -1.19 1.89
C GLY A 859 17.34 -0.66 1.80
N GLU A 860 18.14 -0.77 2.85
CA GLU A 860 19.55 -0.37 2.84
C GLU A 860 20.39 -1.43 2.10
N PRO A 861 21.28 -1.03 1.17
CA PRO A 861 22.15 -1.94 0.45
C PRO A 861 23.12 -2.69 1.37
N ILE A 862 23.32 -3.97 1.10
CA ILE A 862 24.31 -4.80 1.79
C ILE A 862 25.47 -5.08 0.81
N TYR A 863 26.66 -4.69 1.21
CA TYR A 863 27.90 -4.98 0.48
C TYR A 863 28.64 -6.13 1.16
N ARG A 864 29.33 -6.93 0.36
CA ARG A 864 30.24 -7.97 0.80
C ARG A 864 31.55 -7.85 0.02
N ASN A 865 32.67 -7.69 0.71
CA ASN A 865 33.98 -7.46 0.08
C ASN A 865 33.98 -6.34 -0.96
N GLY A 866 33.18 -5.27 -0.69
CA GLY A 866 33.01 -4.13 -1.59
C GLY A 866 31.94 -4.29 -2.68
N GLU A 867 31.44 -5.49 -2.95
CA GLU A 867 30.40 -5.77 -3.94
C GLU A 867 29.01 -5.72 -3.34
N LEU A 868 28.03 -5.18 -4.10
CA LEU A 868 26.63 -5.16 -3.72
C LEU A 868 26.04 -6.57 -3.82
N VAL A 869 25.62 -7.14 -2.69
CA VAL A 869 25.11 -8.53 -2.63
C VAL A 869 23.70 -8.65 -2.08
N GLY A 870 23.08 -7.58 -1.65
CA GLY A 870 21.76 -7.72 -1.05
C GLY A 870 21.15 -6.41 -0.50
N VAL A 871 20.06 -6.58 0.25
CA VAL A 871 19.29 -5.46 0.80
C VAL A 871 18.67 -5.85 2.15
N THR A 872 18.63 -4.88 3.08
CA THR A 872 17.95 -5.05 4.36
C THR A 872 16.43 -5.01 4.18
N THR A 873 15.71 -5.81 4.98
CA THR A 873 14.24 -5.84 5.00
C THR A 873 13.66 -5.21 6.26
N SER A 874 14.34 -5.35 7.40
CA SER A 874 13.96 -4.71 8.66
C SER A 874 15.17 -4.39 9.52
N SER A 875 14.99 -3.40 10.42
CA SER A 875 16.02 -3.00 11.37
C SER A 875 15.41 -2.58 12.70
N ALA A 876 16.17 -2.77 13.77
CA ALA A 876 15.87 -2.23 15.10
C ALA A 876 17.16 -2.13 15.92
N TYR A 877 17.11 -1.32 16.98
CA TYR A 877 18.13 -1.35 18.00
C TYR A 877 17.93 -2.54 18.95
N SER A 878 18.98 -3.33 19.15
CA SER A 878 19.00 -4.40 20.14
C SER A 878 19.50 -3.86 21.48
N TYR A 879 18.63 -3.77 22.44
CA TYR A 879 19.02 -3.34 23.79
C TYR A 879 19.87 -4.37 24.52
N THR A 880 19.85 -5.64 24.07
CA THR A 880 20.70 -6.71 24.59
C THR A 880 22.14 -6.62 24.06
N LEU A 881 22.27 -6.40 22.76
CA LEU A 881 23.57 -6.30 22.09
C LEU A 881 24.13 -4.86 22.18
N GLN A 882 23.32 -3.90 22.56
CA GLN A 882 23.59 -2.46 22.55
C GLN A 882 24.10 -1.98 21.16
N ARG A 883 23.49 -2.50 20.10
CA ARG A 883 23.84 -2.25 18.70
C ARG A 883 22.62 -2.32 17.79
N HIS A 884 22.73 -1.69 16.64
CA HIS A 884 21.74 -1.85 15.59
C HIS A 884 21.85 -3.23 14.94
N VAL A 885 20.69 -3.84 14.75
CA VAL A 885 20.50 -5.13 14.07
C VAL A 885 19.66 -4.92 12.83
N CYS A 886 20.11 -5.42 11.69
CA CYS A 886 19.36 -5.47 10.46
C CYS A 886 19.08 -6.93 10.08
N LEU A 887 17.90 -7.17 9.52
CA LEU A 887 17.60 -8.41 8.81
C LEU A 887 17.55 -8.09 7.32
N GLY A 888 17.96 -9.03 6.48
CA GLY A 888 17.99 -8.81 5.04
C GLY A 888 18.28 -10.08 4.25
N PHE A 889 18.25 -9.95 2.93
CA PHE A 889 18.60 -11.03 2.03
C PHE A 889 19.91 -10.75 1.31
N LEU A 890 20.75 -11.77 1.20
CA LEU A 890 21.90 -11.82 0.31
C LEU A 890 21.49 -12.55 -0.97
N SER A 891 21.79 -11.97 -2.12
CA SER A 891 21.50 -12.49 -3.46
C SER A 891 22.66 -12.17 -4.40
N PRO A 892 23.83 -12.82 -4.22
CA PRO A 892 25.00 -12.59 -5.06
C PRO A 892 24.78 -13.09 -6.48
N THR A 893 25.53 -12.53 -7.42
CA THR A 893 25.58 -12.99 -8.80
C THR A 893 26.96 -13.53 -9.15
N ASN A 894 27.00 -14.48 -10.06
CA ASN A 894 28.25 -14.97 -10.67
C ASN A 894 28.81 -13.91 -11.65
N THR A 895 30.01 -14.12 -12.14
CA THR A 895 30.65 -13.22 -13.11
C THR A 895 29.93 -13.09 -14.44
N ASP A 896 29.07 -14.05 -14.77
CA ASP A 896 28.20 -14.05 -15.96
C ASP A 896 26.83 -13.37 -15.71
N GLY A 897 26.60 -12.84 -14.50
CA GLY A 897 25.35 -12.22 -14.10
C GLY A 897 24.26 -13.19 -13.63
N SER A 898 24.50 -14.52 -13.67
CA SER A 898 23.56 -15.51 -13.14
C SER A 898 23.51 -15.50 -11.60
N PRO A 899 22.37 -15.87 -10.97
CA PRO A 899 22.31 -15.98 -9.51
C PRO A 899 23.28 -17.01 -8.95
N ALA A 900 24.05 -16.65 -7.90
CA ALA A 900 24.99 -17.54 -7.25
C ALA A 900 24.38 -18.21 -6.01
N VAL A 901 24.72 -19.48 -5.75
CA VAL A 901 24.26 -20.20 -4.55
C VAL A 901 24.89 -19.61 -3.29
N VAL A 902 24.06 -19.31 -2.29
CA VAL A 902 24.49 -18.73 -1.01
C VAL A 902 24.69 -19.83 0.02
N THR A 903 25.95 -20.18 0.26
CA THR A 903 26.34 -21.19 1.26
C THR A 903 26.63 -20.55 2.63
N ALA A 904 26.70 -21.38 3.68
CA ALA A 904 27.12 -20.94 5.02
C ALA A 904 28.55 -20.37 5.00
N ASP A 905 29.45 -20.99 4.22
CA ASP A 905 30.81 -20.52 4.02
C ASP A 905 30.89 -19.15 3.35
N PHE A 906 30.05 -18.91 2.33
CA PHE A 906 29.91 -17.61 1.69
C PHE A 906 29.55 -16.53 2.73
N ILE A 907 28.62 -16.82 3.64
CA ILE A 907 28.19 -15.87 4.66
C ILE A 907 29.26 -15.65 5.72
N ASN A 908 29.88 -16.72 6.24
CA ASN A 908 30.78 -16.63 7.38
C ASN A 908 32.16 -16.02 7.05
N ARG A 909 32.59 -16.06 5.77
CA ARG A 909 33.92 -15.58 5.33
C ARG A 909 33.90 -14.22 4.66
N GLY A 910 32.77 -13.52 4.64
CA GLY A 910 32.66 -12.21 3.99
C GLY A 910 32.84 -11.05 4.96
N ASP A 911 33.46 -9.99 4.50
CA ASP A 911 33.47 -8.69 5.16
C ASP A 911 32.26 -7.91 4.66
N TYR A 912 31.37 -7.54 5.59
CA TYR A 912 30.10 -6.92 5.27
C TYR A 912 30.06 -5.44 5.64
N GLU A 913 29.34 -4.66 4.81
CA GLU A 913 29.01 -3.28 5.09
C GLU A 913 27.52 -3.05 4.77
N VAL A 914 26.86 -2.20 5.55
CA VAL A 914 25.50 -1.72 5.25
C VAL A 914 25.57 -0.24 4.89
N ASP A 915 25.06 0.15 3.72
CA ASP A 915 25.02 1.54 3.26
C ASP A 915 23.76 2.24 3.78
N ILE A 916 23.93 3.12 4.75
CA ILE A 916 22.86 3.92 5.32
C ILE A 916 22.98 5.36 4.78
N ALA A 917 22.11 5.71 3.85
CA ALA A 917 22.09 7.05 3.23
C ALA A 917 23.41 7.48 2.59
N GLY A 918 24.17 6.54 1.99
CA GLY A 918 25.43 6.79 1.32
C GLY A 918 26.67 6.71 2.24
N GLN A 919 26.48 6.37 3.52
CA GLN A 919 27.55 6.05 4.47
C GLN A 919 27.56 4.55 4.74
N LYS A 920 28.71 3.91 4.58
CA LYS A 920 28.88 2.47 4.80
C LYS A 920 29.36 2.20 6.22
N PHE A 921 28.68 1.28 6.90
CA PHE A 921 28.99 0.83 8.25
C PHE A 921 29.39 -0.64 8.21
N PRO A 922 30.51 -1.02 8.82
CA PRO A 922 30.91 -2.43 8.96
C PRO A 922 29.83 -3.23 9.68
N ALA A 923 29.66 -4.48 9.26
CA ALA A 923 28.66 -5.36 9.85
C ALA A 923 29.11 -6.82 9.89
N LYS A 924 28.60 -7.57 10.86
CA LYS A 924 28.75 -9.04 10.91
C LYS A 924 27.45 -9.71 10.51
N ALA A 925 27.51 -10.64 9.56
CA ALA A 925 26.38 -11.44 9.11
C ALA A 925 26.36 -12.83 9.73
N LYS A 926 25.17 -13.33 10.08
CA LYS A 926 24.95 -14.72 10.56
C LYS A 926 23.61 -15.27 10.09
N LEU A 927 23.51 -16.60 10.08
CA LEU A 927 22.28 -17.38 9.81
C LEU A 927 21.44 -17.66 11.07
N TYR A 928 21.86 -17.21 12.22
CA TYR A 928 21.23 -17.44 13.52
C TYR A 928 21.42 -16.22 14.42
N PRO A 929 20.65 -16.12 15.51
CA PRO A 929 20.75 -15.01 16.44
C PRO A 929 22.15 -14.84 17.04
N PHE A 930 22.58 -13.58 17.24
CA PHE A 930 23.86 -13.26 17.88
C PHE A 930 23.83 -13.46 19.40
N SER A 931 22.67 -13.62 20.04
CA SER A 931 22.57 -13.79 21.49
C SER A 931 23.15 -15.13 21.96
N SER A 932 23.95 -15.13 23.04
CA SER A 932 24.70 -16.25 23.59
C SER A 932 23.87 -17.49 23.99
N LEU A 933 22.64 -17.32 24.40
CA LEU A 933 21.76 -18.41 24.83
C LEU A 933 21.34 -19.34 23.66
N PHE A 934 21.04 -18.80 22.49
CA PHE A 934 20.69 -19.61 21.32
C PHE A 934 21.91 -20.33 20.70
N ALA A 935 23.06 -19.70 20.74
CA ALA A 935 24.30 -20.34 20.29
C ALA A 935 24.69 -21.56 21.13
N GLN A 936 24.44 -21.52 22.43
CA GLN A 936 24.66 -22.68 23.33
C GLN A 936 23.63 -23.80 23.14
N GLN A 937 22.35 -23.45 22.92
CA GLN A 937 21.30 -24.43 22.66
C GLN A 937 21.48 -25.13 21.28
N LYS A 938 21.88 -24.38 20.25
CA LYS A 938 22.16 -24.94 18.93
C LYS A 938 23.40 -25.85 18.95
N ARG A 939 24.48 -25.45 19.62
CA ARG A 939 25.65 -26.32 19.82
C ARG A 939 25.33 -27.61 20.54
N ARG A 940 24.41 -27.58 21.53
CA ARG A 940 23.95 -28.78 22.21
C ARG A 940 23.11 -29.68 21.28
N LYS A 941 22.29 -29.10 20.43
CA LYS A 941 21.45 -29.84 19.48
C LYS A 941 22.29 -30.42 18.33
N ASP A 942 23.19 -29.65 17.76
CA ASP A 942 24.11 -30.10 16.71
C ASP A 942 25.05 -31.19 17.23
N ASN A 943 25.50 -31.13 18.49
CA ASN A 943 26.28 -32.16 19.13
C ASN A 943 25.45 -33.43 19.45
N MET A 944 24.19 -33.33 19.79
CA MET A 944 23.29 -34.48 19.95
C MET A 944 22.93 -35.13 18.60
N GLU A 945 22.75 -34.37 17.54
CA GLU A 945 22.55 -34.92 16.19
C GLU A 945 23.80 -35.61 15.63
N LEU A 946 25.00 -35.02 15.86
CA LEU A 946 26.27 -35.65 15.51
C LEU A 946 26.52 -36.94 16.33
N SER A 947 26.20 -36.97 17.63
CA SER A 947 26.35 -38.17 18.45
C SER A 947 25.34 -39.27 18.04
N ASN A 948 24.16 -38.93 17.62
CA ASN A 948 23.18 -39.90 17.09
C ASN A 948 23.52 -40.39 15.66
N PHE A 949 24.32 -39.63 14.89
CA PHE A 949 24.83 -40.06 13.58
C PHE A 949 26.05 -40.97 13.68
N GLN A 950 26.83 -40.86 14.78
CA GLN A 950 27.97 -41.72 15.06
C GLN A 950 27.60 -43.05 15.78
N SER A 951 26.35 -43.14 16.30
CA SER A 951 25.81 -44.30 16.94
C SER A 951 24.85 -45.16 16.06
N LYS A 952 24.70 -44.78 14.82
CA LYS A 952 24.06 -45.53 13.73
C LYS A 952 25.11 -45.85 12.63
#